data_f8cd116cc179d25c2feb37a88e48e022
#
_entry.id   f8cd116cc179d25c2feb37a88e48e022
#
_cell.length_a   1.000
_cell.length_b   1.000
_cell.length_c   1.000
_cell.angle_alpha   90.00
_cell.angle_beta   90.00
_cell.angle_gamma   90.00
#
_symmetry.space_group_name_H-M   'P 1'
#
loop_
_entity.id
_entity.type
_entity.pdbx_description
1 polymer ?
#
loop_
_entity_poly.entity_id
_entity_poly.type
_entity_poly.pdbx_seq_one_letter_code
_entity_poly.pdbx_strand_id
1 'polypeptide(L)'
;MFCYWGDDVRAGFGLVKPDGVKKTTSGVFFCSPKSRIKQLAPGKGLVGFVRGEGNVSVIRVPPAGGLQCGRLKNLELKDKIRLMSCGETQAVLLTYAGRSFWMDKHNHCRPIKELSSWNVIQVVCGDQHCMALTQDGHLFTWGQNSSGQLGLGKGEPSFLSPQPLKSLCGIPLAQICAGGDHSFALSLSGSVFGWGRNSAGQLGLGDTEDRYIPACVNSLTFKKTVFISCGEEHTATLSKGGTVFTFGSGRYGQLGHNSFRDERRPCVVGALWGSEVSQITCGRHHTLALVGSSKTIYSFGCGEQGQLGNGQRTDQCVPFPVHLPPDANHDQSVEQIVAGGNLSFVLCSQQEADNSSVHPESNRGRGILTLGDRMIDRWISECDSNQWRTIKKEIKRVFSSEACLNASFLKKSCDEHYQTSTSFSGLDMESVRAAVKRLAQKEKVLLEVGKIVEKDLLPSLGSTAVGAEALRVYLILPEILRVLNKRLHETKLTVELASALLKLNPSMLQALVKYWSELSDDFLKPLVKLFHKPSAHFVSQRTFNRQAESSDGHLQNLVHVLQMLYKVSCSGKRKITSGDFVIYEINVLFEICTLALLNSTPCIFNLEAKCNLLKLRQVRTCFRLVLRRSALLEDCFAQLRTANQTALKGWLQVVYSEKFEETDVNKRDFFLNVFRTLLEPESKMFIYNDTKTLIWFPAEPSLQEESYFLFGCLCGLAFYNNSVVNLPFPLALFKKLVGIQPTLEDLTELSPVLGRSLQYVLDYSDEDVDCLDMTFKIIWDNKEVELDPNESGKVVTSSNKKEFVDAYVDYTMNKSVERVFEEFKRGFYKVCAQNVVQFFQPEELRGVMVGTEEYDWSILKKNATYEELFYARHPTIVSLWEVFDGLSEKDKKAFLLFLTGFDRVPILGMNQVKMRVRPLLNSTEDHLPQALTCHSLLELPMYQTKRTLEAKLKEALYHKRGFWEE
;
A
#
# COMPACT_ATOMS: atom_id res chain seq x y z
N MET A 1 44.82 17.00 -21.31
CA MET A 1 45.82 15.89 -21.28
C MET A 1 45.04 14.58 -21.29
N PHE A 2 45.62 13.54 -21.85
CA PHE A 2 45.05 12.19 -21.94
C PHE A 2 46.08 11.19 -21.39
N CYS A 3 45.72 10.50 -20.32
CA CYS A 3 46.56 9.45 -19.73
C CYS A 3 45.90 8.08 -19.93
N TYR A 4 46.76 7.06 -20.12
CA TYR A 4 46.30 5.67 -20.25
C TYR A 4 47.37 4.69 -19.79
N TRP A 5 46.93 3.48 -19.40
CA TRP A 5 47.80 2.37 -19.03
C TRP A 5 47.08 1.02 -19.22
N GLY A 6 47.80 -0.07 -19.21
CA GLY A 6 47.30 -1.42 -19.48
C GLY A 6 47.99 -2.07 -20.67
N ASP A 7 47.21 -2.85 -21.41
CA ASP A 7 47.72 -3.58 -22.62
C ASP A 7 48.71 -2.78 -23.44
N ASP A 8 49.74 -3.37 -23.94
CA ASP A 8 50.93 -2.73 -24.59
C ASP A 8 50.55 -1.95 -25.86
N VAL A 9 49.96 -0.79 -25.68
CA VAL A 9 49.57 0.12 -26.76
C VAL A 9 50.65 1.15 -26.98
N ARG A 10 51.68 0.72 -27.75
CA ARG A 10 52.91 1.51 -27.94
C ARG A 10 52.78 2.81 -28.73
N ALA A 11 51.68 3.05 -29.40
CA ALA A 11 51.55 4.17 -30.35
C ALA A 11 50.56 5.27 -29.97
N GLY A 12 50.24 5.45 -28.69
CA GLY A 12 49.29 6.49 -28.27
C GLY A 12 47.93 6.44 -29.00
N PHE A 13 47.48 5.22 -29.31
CA PHE A 13 46.26 4.94 -30.10
C PHE A 13 46.22 5.62 -31.47
N GLY A 14 47.36 6.11 -31.99
CA GLY A 14 47.41 6.92 -33.21
C GLY A 14 46.82 8.31 -33.12
N LEU A 15 46.52 8.78 -31.92
CA LEU A 15 45.98 10.11 -31.62
C LEU A 15 47.07 11.21 -31.73
N VAL A 16 48.30 10.83 -31.46
CA VAL A 16 49.53 11.63 -31.61
C VAL A 16 50.62 10.84 -32.30
N LYS A 17 51.67 11.53 -32.79
CA LYS A 17 52.88 10.83 -33.30
C LYS A 17 53.59 10.09 -32.13
N PRO A 18 54.28 8.98 -32.39
CA PRO A 18 54.96 8.21 -31.34
C PRO A 18 55.87 9.03 -30.42
N ASP A 19 56.56 10.02 -30.95
CA ASP A 19 57.46 10.91 -30.24
C ASP A 19 56.72 11.87 -29.25
N GLY A 20 55.38 12.01 -29.42
CA GLY A 20 54.52 12.80 -28.58
C GLY A 20 53.96 12.06 -27.39
N VAL A 21 54.27 10.77 -27.20
CA VAL A 21 53.81 9.96 -26.07
C VAL A 21 54.94 9.83 -25.04
N LYS A 22 54.65 10.30 -23.82
CA LYS A 22 55.58 10.14 -22.69
C LYS A 22 55.09 9.00 -21.78
N LYS A 23 55.99 8.45 -20.97
CA LYS A 23 55.69 7.38 -19.99
C LYS A 23 56.29 7.74 -18.63
N THR A 24 55.53 7.49 -17.56
CA THR A 24 56.03 7.61 -16.17
C THR A 24 56.79 6.34 -15.76
N THR A 25 57.52 6.40 -14.65
CA THR A 25 58.17 5.26 -14.02
C THR A 25 57.22 4.19 -13.57
N SER A 26 55.95 4.55 -13.22
CA SER A 26 54.89 3.65 -12.87
C SER A 26 54.16 3.02 -14.07
N GLY A 27 54.59 3.29 -15.29
CA GLY A 27 54.00 2.67 -16.49
C GLY A 27 52.81 3.41 -17.10
N VAL A 28 52.44 4.59 -16.58
CA VAL A 28 51.37 5.44 -17.12
C VAL A 28 51.85 6.17 -18.34
N PHE A 29 51.19 6.03 -19.46
CA PHE A 29 51.43 6.79 -20.69
C PHE A 29 50.59 8.06 -20.71
N PHE A 30 51.14 9.15 -21.26
CA PHE A 30 50.37 10.38 -21.40
C PHE A 30 50.72 11.14 -22.66
N CYS A 31 49.72 11.84 -23.21
CA CYS A 31 49.88 12.63 -24.41
C CYS A 31 48.83 13.77 -24.47
N SER A 32 49.06 14.72 -25.38
CA SER A 32 48.12 15.82 -25.62
C SER A 32 47.59 15.77 -27.06
N PRO A 33 46.44 15.12 -27.31
CA PRO A 33 45.84 15.06 -28.64
C PRO A 33 45.49 16.46 -29.19
N LYS A 34 45.67 16.68 -30.50
CA LYS A 34 45.34 17.96 -31.18
C LYS A 34 43.88 18.36 -31.05
N SER A 35 42.95 17.39 -30.98
CA SER A 35 41.53 17.62 -30.76
C SER A 35 41.10 17.02 -29.40
N ARG A 36 40.33 17.81 -28.60
CA ARG A 36 39.80 17.38 -27.29
C ARG A 36 38.99 16.11 -27.44
N ILE A 37 39.31 15.11 -26.65
CA ILE A 37 38.47 13.91 -26.51
C ILE A 37 37.37 14.27 -25.51
N LYS A 38 36.11 14.09 -25.94
CA LYS A 38 34.93 14.42 -25.11
C LYS A 38 34.40 13.16 -24.39
N GLN A 39 34.53 11.99 -25.00
CA GLN A 39 34.13 10.74 -24.41
C GLN A 39 34.99 9.59 -24.91
N LEU A 40 35.37 8.71 -24.02
CA LEU A 40 36.00 7.43 -24.26
C LEU A 40 34.99 6.30 -24.09
N ALA A 41 35.05 5.32 -24.96
CA ALA A 41 34.22 4.13 -24.93
C ALA A 41 35.07 2.87 -25.13
N PRO A 42 35.82 2.43 -24.11
CA PRO A 42 36.59 1.19 -24.22
C PRO A 42 35.64 -0.01 -23.99
N GLY A 43 35.66 -0.94 -24.93
CA GLY A 43 35.08 -2.28 -24.84
C GLY A 43 36.16 -3.34 -24.71
N LYS A 44 35.79 -4.63 -24.82
CA LYS A 44 36.70 -5.77 -24.70
C LYS A 44 37.71 -5.83 -25.85
N GLY A 45 37.32 -5.58 -27.11
CA GLY A 45 38.18 -5.66 -28.31
C GLY A 45 38.17 -4.38 -29.16
N LEU A 46 37.55 -3.29 -28.67
CA LEU A 46 37.33 -2.05 -29.42
C LEU A 46 37.40 -0.85 -28.50
N VAL A 47 38.14 0.19 -28.87
CA VAL A 47 38.15 1.47 -28.17
C VAL A 47 37.66 2.57 -29.11
N GLY A 48 36.63 3.30 -28.67
CA GLY A 48 36.03 4.42 -29.38
C GLY A 48 36.40 5.76 -28.76
N PHE A 49 36.63 6.76 -29.60
CA PHE A 49 36.94 8.13 -29.20
C PHE A 49 35.93 9.08 -29.84
N VAL A 50 35.15 9.76 -29.05
CA VAL A 50 34.28 10.86 -29.48
C VAL A 50 35.00 12.18 -29.24
N ARG A 51 35.29 12.93 -30.32
CA ARG A 51 36.02 14.20 -30.29
C ARG A 51 35.07 15.38 -30.01
N GLY A 52 35.59 16.52 -29.60
CA GLY A 52 34.84 17.73 -29.27
C GLY A 52 33.80 18.15 -30.32
N GLU A 53 34.10 17.95 -31.59
CA GLU A 53 33.23 18.27 -32.71
C GLU A 53 32.17 17.18 -33.04
N GLY A 54 32.14 16.09 -32.27
CA GLY A 54 31.25 14.95 -32.50
C GLY A 54 31.72 13.97 -33.56
N ASN A 55 32.96 14.11 -34.04
CA ASN A 55 33.60 13.12 -34.92
C ASN A 55 34.06 11.92 -34.12
N VAL A 56 33.98 10.72 -34.67
CA VAL A 56 34.31 9.45 -34.00
C VAL A 56 35.49 8.78 -34.68
N SER A 57 36.37 8.27 -33.84
CA SER A 57 37.45 7.39 -34.28
C SER A 57 37.45 6.13 -33.47
N VAL A 58 37.78 4.99 -34.08
CA VAL A 58 37.80 3.68 -33.43
C VAL A 58 39.13 2.95 -33.69
N ILE A 59 39.57 2.18 -32.71
CA ILE A 59 40.72 1.30 -32.82
C ILE A 59 40.36 -0.07 -32.28
N ARG A 60 40.80 -1.12 -32.99
CA ARG A 60 40.59 -2.47 -32.50
C ARG A 60 41.83 -2.91 -31.72
N VAL A 61 41.56 -3.46 -30.52
CA VAL A 61 42.59 -4.04 -29.66
C VAL A 61 42.52 -5.55 -29.81
N PRO A 62 43.64 -6.22 -30.16
CA PRO A 62 43.63 -7.69 -30.30
C PRO A 62 43.41 -8.33 -28.93
N PRO A 63 42.81 -9.55 -28.88
CA PRO A 63 42.75 -10.31 -27.65
C PRO A 63 44.17 -10.61 -27.12
N ALA A 64 44.31 -10.75 -25.82
CA ALA A 64 45.57 -10.90 -25.09
C ALA A 64 46.50 -11.91 -25.78
N GLY A 65 47.72 -11.48 -26.18
CA GLY A 65 48.74 -12.24 -26.88
C GLY A 65 48.97 -11.88 -28.35
N GLY A 66 48.15 -11.01 -28.94
CA GLY A 66 48.34 -10.53 -30.34
C GLY A 66 49.23 -9.30 -30.41
N LEU A 67 50.27 -9.35 -31.24
CA LEU A 67 51.41 -8.42 -31.28
C LEU A 67 51.15 -7.01 -31.85
N GLN A 68 49.93 -6.65 -32.33
CA GLN A 68 49.69 -5.31 -32.90
C GLN A 68 48.24 -4.81 -32.72
N CYS A 69 48.08 -3.65 -32.04
CA CYS A 69 46.86 -2.87 -32.14
C CYS A 69 46.55 -2.47 -33.59
N GLY A 70 45.26 -2.50 -33.94
CA GLY A 70 44.80 -2.02 -35.23
C GLY A 70 45.13 -0.54 -35.45
N ARG A 71 44.98 -0.06 -36.66
CA ARG A 71 45.13 1.37 -36.99
C ARG A 71 43.88 2.13 -36.54
N LEU A 72 44.04 3.34 -36.01
CA LEU A 72 42.97 4.27 -35.73
C LEU A 72 42.18 4.56 -37.02
N LYS A 73 40.88 4.29 -37.03
CA LYS A 73 39.97 4.56 -38.14
C LYS A 73 38.99 5.62 -37.79
N ASN A 74 38.86 6.67 -38.62
CA ASN A 74 37.80 7.63 -38.49
C ASN A 74 36.53 7.09 -39.13
N LEU A 75 35.42 7.28 -38.47
CA LEU A 75 34.09 6.89 -39.00
C LEU A 75 33.50 8.06 -39.78
N GLU A 76 33.11 7.82 -41.00
CA GLU A 76 32.45 8.83 -41.85
C GLU A 76 30.94 8.81 -41.56
N LEU A 77 30.53 9.68 -40.66
CA LEU A 77 29.13 9.88 -40.30
C LEU A 77 28.71 11.31 -40.61
N LYS A 78 27.53 11.49 -41.24
CA LYS A 78 26.95 12.81 -41.49
C LYS A 78 26.48 13.49 -40.20
N ASP A 79 26.13 12.71 -39.21
CA ASP A 79 25.59 13.20 -37.92
C ASP A 79 26.70 13.29 -36.88
N LYS A 80 26.63 14.33 -36.07
CA LYS A 80 27.53 14.51 -34.91
C LYS A 80 27.16 13.56 -33.81
N ILE A 81 28.12 12.77 -33.32
CA ILE A 81 27.93 11.77 -32.26
C ILE A 81 28.16 12.42 -30.92
N ARG A 82 27.22 12.12 -29.98
CA ARG A 82 27.26 12.56 -28.59
C ARG A 82 27.85 11.51 -27.66
N LEU A 83 27.44 10.24 -27.84
CA LEU A 83 27.81 9.08 -27.02
C LEU A 83 28.11 7.88 -27.91
N MET A 84 29.03 7.07 -27.45
CA MET A 84 29.32 5.76 -28.03
C MET A 84 29.49 4.74 -26.91
N SER A 85 29.07 3.50 -27.13
CA SER A 85 29.36 2.38 -26.26
C SER A 85 29.87 1.21 -27.11
N CYS A 86 30.96 0.59 -26.67
CA CYS A 86 31.64 -0.50 -27.40
C CYS A 86 31.49 -1.81 -26.65
N GLY A 87 31.12 -2.86 -27.37
CA GLY A 87 31.17 -4.24 -26.93
C GLY A 87 32.45 -4.93 -27.35
N GLU A 88 32.42 -6.24 -27.59
CA GLU A 88 33.57 -7.01 -28.03
C GLU A 88 34.00 -6.67 -29.48
N THR A 89 33.06 -6.71 -30.43
CA THR A 89 33.32 -6.47 -31.85
C THR A 89 32.46 -5.39 -32.49
N GLN A 90 31.49 -4.89 -31.74
CA GLN A 90 30.41 -4.03 -32.20
C GLN A 90 30.31 -2.76 -31.32
N ALA A 91 29.65 -1.75 -31.81
CA ALA A 91 29.36 -0.54 -31.02
C ALA A 91 27.99 0.07 -31.36
N VAL A 92 27.44 0.79 -30.42
CA VAL A 92 26.25 1.62 -30.63
C VAL A 92 26.66 3.09 -30.46
N LEU A 93 26.28 3.91 -31.42
CA LEU A 93 26.55 5.34 -31.45
C LEU A 93 25.24 6.11 -31.30
N LEU A 94 25.27 7.19 -30.55
CA LEU A 94 24.13 8.05 -30.28
C LEU A 94 24.45 9.48 -30.70
N THR A 95 23.60 10.08 -31.54
CA THR A 95 23.74 11.46 -32.00
C THR A 95 23.20 12.46 -30.99
N TYR A 96 23.51 13.76 -31.16
CA TYR A 96 22.90 14.84 -30.37
C TYR A 96 21.39 14.95 -30.58
N ALA A 97 20.88 14.47 -31.72
CA ALA A 97 19.45 14.44 -32.04
C ALA A 97 18.70 13.20 -31.46
N GLY A 98 19.39 12.34 -30.68
CA GLY A 98 18.78 11.14 -30.09
C GLY A 98 18.62 9.99 -31.09
N ARG A 99 19.22 10.07 -32.29
CA ARG A 99 19.25 8.97 -33.26
C ARG A 99 20.36 8.00 -32.92
N SER A 100 20.15 6.70 -33.10
CA SER A 100 21.12 5.65 -32.78
C SER A 100 21.57 4.89 -34.03
N PHE A 101 22.84 4.53 -34.05
CA PHE A 101 23.46 3.78 -35.12
C PHE A 101 24.15 2.54 -34.54
N TRP A 102 24.09 1.46 -35.29
CA TRP A 102 24.83 0.23 -35.05
C TRP A 102 26.09 0.21 -35.87
N MET A 103 27.22 -0.07 -35.27
CA MET A 103 28.50 -0.31 -35.94
C MET A 103 28.86 -1.79 -35.87
N ASP A 104 29.09 -2.40 -37.03
CA ASP A 104 29.48 -3.82 -37.18
C ASP A 104 30.99 -4.05 -36.99
N LYS A 105 31.39 -5.33 -37.07
CA LYS A 105 32.79 -5.74 -36.99
C LYS A 105 33.69 -5.18 -38.10
N HIS A 106 33.16 -4.67 -39.20
CA HIS A 106 33.87 -4.03 -40.31
C HIS A 106 33.89 -2.51 -40.24
N ASN A 107 33.35 -1.95 -39.13
CA ASN A 107 33.18 -0.51 -38.87
C ASN A 107 32.13 0.19 -39.78
N HIS A 108 31.23 -0.59 -40.40
CA HIS A 108 30.09 0.01 -41.12
C HIS A 108 29.00 0.44 -40.12
N CYS A 109 28.61 1.70 -40.23
CA CYS A 109 27.56 2.28 -39.38
C CYS A 109 26.21 2.27 -40.10
N ARG A 110 25.18 1.69 -39.44
CA ARG A 110 23.81 1.63 -39.99
C ARG A 110 22.84 2.19 -38.95
N PRO A 111 21.82 3.00 -39.36
CA PRO A 111 20.81 3.48 -38.42
C PRO A 111 19.99 2.32 -37.87
N ILE A 112 19.68 2.35 -36.58
CA ILE A 112 18.78 1.39 -35.93
C ILE A 112 17.34 1.87 -36.16
N LYS A 113 16.66 1.24 -37.13
CA LYS A 113 15.35 1.67 -37.64
C LYS A 113 14.26 1.63 -36.54
N GLU A 114 14.29 0.62 -35.70
CA GLU A 114 13.31 0.38 -34.61
C GLU A 114 13.38 1.49 -33.55
N LEU A 115 14.52 2.14 -33.38
CA LEU A 115 14.70 3.26 -32.46
C LEU A 115 14.50 4.64 -33.11
N SER A 116 14.21 4.70 -34.42
CA SER A 116 14.14 5.98 -35.16
C SER A 116 13.01 6.92 -34.71
N SER A 117 11.93 6.39 -34.16
CA SER A 117 10.79 7.15 -33.62
C SER A 117 11.01 7.61 -32.16
N TRP A 118 12.07 7.13 -31.51
CA TRP A 118 12.37 7.37 -30.10
C TRP A 118 13.53 8.36 -29.92
N ASN A 119 13.44 9.20 -28.90
CA ASN A 119 14.58 10.03 -28.51
C ASN A 119 15.44 9.25 -27.50
N VAL A 120 16.47 8.58 -28.00
CA VAL A 120 17.38 7.80 -27.15
C VAL A 120 18.29 8.74 -26.36
N ILE A 121 18.45 8.49 -25.06
CA ILE A 121 19.29 9.30 -24.15
C ILE A 121 20.54 8.57 -23.67
N GLN A 122 20.50 7.24 -23.52
CA GLN A 122 21.65 6.42 -23.14
C GLN A 122 21.71 5.16 -24.01
N VAL A 123 22.92 4.71 -24.30
CA VAL A 123 23.21 3.42 -24.95
C VAL A 123 24.36 2.76 -24.22
N VAL A 124 24.26 1.46 -23.99
CA VAL A 124 25.33 0.63 -23.39
C VAL A 124 25.45 -0.69 -24.11
N CYS A 125 26.66 -1.20 -24.19
CA CYS A 125 26.98 -2.52 -24.77
C CYS A 125 27.72 -3.35 -23.73
N GLY A 126 27.24 -4.58 -23.53
CA GLY A 126 28.02 -5.68 -22.96
C GLY A 126 28.89 -6.34 -24.03
N ASP A 127 29.40 -7.55 -23.77
CA ASP A 127 30.22 -8.22 -24.75
C ASP A 127 29.44 -8.50 -26.05
N GLN A 128 28.25 -9.07 -25.94
CA GLN A 128 27.44 -9.52 -27.07
C GLN A 128 25.96 -9.03 -27.03
N HIS A 129 25.62 -8.12 -26.09
CA HIS A 129 24.28 -7.56 -26.01
C HIS A 129 24.33 -6.04 -25.85
N CYS A 130 23.22 -5.37 -26.11
CA CYS A 130 23.14 -3.92 -26.04
C CYS A 130 21.81 -3.50 -25.41
N MET A 131 21.83 -2.29 -24.85
CA MET A 131 20.64 -1.65 -24.30
C MET A 131 20.55 -0.18 -24.72
N ALA A 132 19.33 0.32 -24.87
CA ALA A 132 19.05 1.73 -25.16
C ALA A 132 17.91 2.25 -24.27
N LEU A 133 18.14 3.35 -23.56
CA LEU A 133 17.15 4.05 -22.76
C LEU A 133 16.67 5.29 -23.52
N THR A 134 15.36 5.46 -23.60
CA THR A 134 14.75 6.63 -24.26
C THR A 134 14.40 7.71 -23.23
N GLN A 135 14.22 8.94 -23.71
CA GLN A 135 13.80 10.07 -22.87
C GLN A 135 12.40 9.89 -22.26
N ASP A 136 11.58 9.05 -22.88
CA ASP A 136 10.23 8.72 -22.44
C ASP A 136 10.25 7.52 -21.46
N GLY A 137 11.44 7.05 -21.03
CA GLY A 137 11.64 6.00 -20.02
C GLY A 137 11.50 4.57 -20.53
N HIS A 138 11.41 4.36 -21.85
CA HIS A 138 11.41 3.01 -22.42
C HIS A 138 12.83 2.47 -22.52
N LEU A 139 13.00 1.21 -22.09
CA LEU A 139 14.24 0.47 -22.18
C LEU A 139 14.11 -0.61 -23.27
N PHE A 140 15.06 -0.63 -24.18
CA PHE A 140 15.19 -1.61 -25.27
C PHE A 140 16.44 -2.44 -25.07
N THR A 141 16.36 -3.74 -25.35
CA THR A 141 17.47 -4.70 -25.26
C THR A 141 17.56 -5.55 -26.53
N TRP A 142 18.76 -5.90 -26.97
CA TRP A 142 19.00 -6.80 -28.12
C TRP A 142 20.40 -7.41 -28.06
N GLY A 143 20.65 -8.44 -28.82
CA GLY A 143 21.89 -9.21 -28.87
C GLY A 143 21.69 -10.63 -28.37
N GLN A 144 22.74 -11.24 -27.81
CA GLN A 144 22.69 -12.57 -27.21
C GLN A 144 21.84 -12.60 -25.94
N ASN A 145 21.24 -13.78 -25.68
CA ASN A 145 20.38 -14.00 -24.50
C ASN A 145 20.64 -15.37 -23.84
N SER A 146 21.82 -15.93 -23.99
CA SER A 146 22.14 -17.26 -23.43
C SER A 146 22.00 -17.36 -21.92
N SER A 147 22.31 -16.30 -21.20
CA SER A 147 22.21 -16.21 -19.73
C SER A 147 21.05 -15.32 -19.26
N GLY A 148 20.14 -14.91 -20.16
CA GLY A 148 19.05 -14.01 -19.83
C GLY A 148 19.43 -12.52 -19.81
N GLN A 149 20.56 -12.12 -20.37
CA GLN A 149 21.09 -10.75 -20.34
C GLN A 149 20.20 -9.71 -21.03
N LEU A 150 19.19 -10.13 -21.81
CA LEU A 150 18.18 -9.24 -22.37
C LEU A 150 17.02 -8.97 -21.42
N GLY A 151 16.80 -9.80 -20.38
CA GLY A 151 15.75 -9.62 -19.38
C GLY A 151 14.33 -9.87 -19.87
N LEU A 152 14.15 -10.49 -21.03
CA LEU A 152 12.86 -10.65 -21.72
C LEU A 152 12.04 -11.84 -21.24
N GLY A 153 12.63 -12.73 -20.43
CA GLY A 153 12.01 -13.95 -19.92
C GLY A 153 12.83 -15.20 -20.21
N LYS A 154 12.49 -16.29 -19.52
CA LYS A 154 13.15 -17.59 -19.69
C LYS A 154 12.70 -18.21 -21.03
N GLY A 155 13.67 -18.68 -21.82
CA GLY A 155 13.39 -19.29 -23.13
C GLY A 155 13.30 -18.34 -24.31
N GLU A 156 13.39 -17.02 -24.07
CA GLU A 156 13.43 -16.05 -25.16
C GLU A 156 14.77 -16.14 -25.92
N PRO A 157 14.72 -16.12 -27.25
CA PRO A 157 15.94 -16.27 -28.09
C PRO A 157 16.78 -14.98 -28.05
N SER A 158 17.94 -15.03 -28.71
CA SER A 158 18.73 -13.85 -29.05
C SER A 158 18.02 -13.03 -30.14
N PHE A 159 17.99 -11.70 -29.98
CA PHE A 159 17.35 -10.78 -30.91
C PHE A 159 18.37 -9.87 -31.59
N LEU A 160 18.33 -9.80 -32.91
CA LEU A 160 19.18 -8.89 -33.68
C LEU A 160 18.64 -7.42 -33.69
N SER A 161 17.35 -7.24 -33.36
CA SER A 161 16.68 -5.94 -33.32
C SER A 161 16.26 -5.57 -31.90
N PRO A 162 16.23 -4.27 -31.53
CA PRO A 162 15.78 -3.81 -30.23
C PRO A 162 14.39 -4.31 -29.84
N GLN A 163 14.28 -4.95 -28.65
CA GLN A 163 13.04 -5.41 -28.07
C GLN A 163 12.73 -4.58 -26.81
N PRO A 164 11.46 -4.14 -26.60
CA PRO A 164 11.10 -3.36 -25.42
C PRO A 164 11.07 -4.24 -24.17
N LEU A 165 11.75 -3.82 -23.10
CA LEU A 165 11.78 -4.50 -21.81
C LEU A 165 10.58 -4.04 -20.96
N LYS A 166 9.49 -4.79 -21.00
CA LYS A 166 8.22 -4.43 -20.37
C LYS A 166 8.24 -4.52 -18.84
N SER A 167 9.08 -5.39 -18.27
CA SER A 167 9.15 -5.61 -16.81
C SER A 167 9.60 -4.37 -16.01
N LEU A 168 10.33 -3.45 -16.61
CA LEU A 168 10.73 -2.16 -16.03
C LEU A 168 9.87 -0.98 -16.49
N CYS A 169 8.75 -1.24 -17.16
CA CYS A 169 7.81 -0.19 -17.55
C CYS A 169 7.31 0.55 -16.30
N GLY A 170 7.24 1.87 -16.37
CA GLY A 170 6.84 2.73 -15.25
C GLY A 170 7.95 3.03 -14.25
N ILE A 171 9.09 2.34 -14.25
CA ILE A 171 10.25 2.68 -13.42
C ILE A 171 11.01 3.87 -14.02
N PRO A 172 11.20 4.97 -13.29
CA PRO A 172 11.95 6.13 -13.76
C PRO A 172 13.45 5.87 -13.69
N LEU A 173 14.05 5.40 -14.79
CA LEU A 173 15.46 5.00 -14.85
C LEU A 173 16.39 6.22 -14.99
N ALA A 174 17.45 6.25 -14.17
CA ALA A 174 18.52 7.25 -14.21
C ALA A 174 19.70 6.76 -15.07
N GLN A 175 20.04 5.48 -14.99
CA GLN A 175 21.20 4.90 -15.66
C GLN A 175 20.92 3.45 -16.07
N ILE A 176 21.51 3.05 -17.20
CA ILE A 176 21.63 1.65 -17.61
C ILE A 176 23.11 1.27 -17.68
N CYS A 177 23.48 0.02 -17.37
CA CYS A 177 24.83 -0.49 -17.40
C CYS A 177 24.85 -1.94 -17.88
N ALA A 178 25.87 -2.32 -18.66
CA ALA A 178 26.06 -3.67 -19.15
C ALA A 178 27.48 -4.15 -18.86
N GLY A 179 27.60 -5.38 -18.38
CA GLY A 179 28.88 -6.07 -18.19
C GLY A 179 29.11 -7.11 -19.29
N GLY A 180 29.86 -8.18 -19.02
CA GLY A 180 30.05 -9.28 -19.97
C GLY A 180 28.69 -9.81 -20.45
N ASP A 181 28.03 -10.61 -19.63
CA ASP A 181 26.72 -11.22 -19.89
C ASP A 181 25.67 -10.84 -18.83
N HIS A 182 25.81 -9.71 -18.16
CA HIS A 182 24.84 -9.21 -17.18
C HIS A 182 24.52 -7.74 -17.41
N SER A 183 23.35 -7.32 -16.94
CA SER A 183 22.77 -6.02 -17.20
C SER A 183 22.20 -5.41 -15.93
N PHE A 184 22.26 -4.08 -15.83
CA PHE A 184 21.68 -3.32 -14.73
C PHE A 184 20.91 -2.10 -15.20
N ALA A 185 19.89 -1.75 -14.40
CA ALA A 185 19.20 -0.47 -14.47
C ALA A 185 19.12 0.15 -13.07
N LEU A 186 19.43 1.44 -12.99
CA LEU A 186 19.33 2.25 -11.78
C LEU A 186 18.18 3.23 -11.92
N SER A 187 17.30 3.28 -10.93
CA SER A 187 16.21 4.25 -10.90
C SER A 187 16.64 5.61 -10.35
N LEU A 188 15.80 6.64 -10.56
CA LEU A 188 15.96 7.95 -9.95
C LEU A 188 15.88 7.94 -8.42
N SER A 189 15.26 6.92 -7.83
CA SER A 189 15.18 6.73 -6.38
C SER A 189 16.26 5.81 -5.82
N GLY A 190 17.25 5.45 -6.63
CA GLY A 190 18.39 4.64 -6.20
C GLY A 190 18.13 3.14 -6.11
N SER A 191 16.98 2.65 -6.61
CA SER A 191 16.72 1.22 -6.72
C SER A 191 17.55 0.64 -7.87
N VAL A 192 18.20 -0.49 -7.59
CA VAL A 192 19.10 -1.19 -8.53
C VAL A 192 18.41 -2.48 -8.98
N PHE A 193 18.29 -2.68 -10.29
CA PHE A 193 17.74 -3.89 -10.90
C PHE A 193 18.81 -4.58 -11.73
N GLY A 194 19.06 -5.87 -11.47
CA GLY A 194 20.06 -6.66 -12.17
C GLY A 194 19.44 -7.90 -12.84
N TRP A 195 19.99 -8.31 -13.98
CA TRP A 195 19.60 -9.52 -14.70
C TRP A 195 20.72 -10.03 -15.61
N GLY A 196 20.57 -11.24 -16.13
CA GLY A 196 21.58 -11.94 -16.90
C GLY A 196 22.34 -12.93 -16.03
N ARG A 197 23.59 -13.18 -16.39
CA ARG A 197 24.51 -14.13 -15.76
C ARG A 197 24.82 -13.77 -14.31
N ASN A 198 24.82 -14.78 -13.44
CA ASN A 198 25.08 -14.62 -12.01
C ASN A 198 26.03 -15.67 -11.42
N SER A 199 26.77 -16.40 -12.25
CA SER A 199 27.60 -17.52 -11.82
C SER A 199 28.66 -17.18 -10.75
N ALA A 200 29.14 -15.93 -10.69
CA ALA A 200 30.05 -15.43 -9.66
C ALA A 200 29.34 -14.53 -8.61
N GLY A 201 28.01 -14.39 -8.66
CA GLY A 201 27.28 -13.46 -7.79
C GLY A 201 27.28 -12.01 -8.29
N GLN A 202 27.59 -11.77 -9.56
CA GLN A 202 27.71 -10.43 -10.15
C GLN A 202 26.41 -9.63 -10.19
N LEU A 203 25.27 -10.24 -9.89
CA LEU A 203 23.97 -9.54 -9.70
C LEU A 203 23.73 -9.03 -8.27
N GLY A 204 24.53 -9.51 -7.29
CA GLY A 204 24.42 -9.05 -5.90
C GLY A 204 23.18 -9.52 -5.15
N LEU A 205 22.51 -10.58 -5.63
CA LEU A 205 21.23 -11.06 -5.10
C LEU A 205 21.37 -12.04 -3.92
N GLY A 206 22.61 -12.47 -3.62
CA GLY A 206 22.93 -13.41 -2.54
C GLY A 206 23.03 -14.87 -2.96
N ASP A 207 22.80 -15.16 -4.24
CA ASP A 207 22.91 -16.47 -4.87
C ASP A 207 23.77 -16.41 -6.14
N THR A 208 23.82 -17.50 -6.90
CA THR A 208 24.59 -17.61 -8.15
C THR A 208 23.71 -18.05 -9.33
N GLU A 209 22.41 -17.86 -9.24
CA GLU A 209 21.45 -18.22 -10.27
C GLU A 209 21.27 -17.09 -11.29
N ASP A 210 21.27 -17.42 -12.58
CA ASP A 210 21.01 -16.47 -13.65
C ASP A 210 19.57 -15.92 -13.56
N ARG A 211 19.40 -14.65 -13.93
CA ARG A 211 18.10 -13.98 -13.94
C ARG A 211 17.68 -13.64 -15.37
N TYR A 212 16.55 -14.19 -15.78
CA TYR A 212 16.00 -13.98 -17.12
C TYR A 212 15.05 -12.77 -17.20
N ILE A 213 14.75 -12.18 -16.05
CA ILE A 213 13.98 -10.93 -15.88
C ILE A 213 14.68 -10.05 -14.84
N PRO A 214 14.54 -8.72 -14.91
CA PRO A 214 15.10 -7.80 -13.91
C PRO A 214 14.67 -8.14 -12.48
N ALA A 215 15.63 -8.24 -11.57
CA ALA A 215 15.43 -8.48 -10.14
C ALA A 215 16.01 -7.32 -9.32
N CYS A 216 15.30 -6.87 -8.29
CA CYS A 216 15.76 -5.81 -7.41
C CYS A 216 16.87 -6.30 -6.47
N VAL A 217 17.98 -5.56 -6.39
CA VAL A 217 19.09 -5.80 -5.45
C VAL A 217 18.76 -5.20 -4.09
N ASN A 218 18.00 -5.95 -3.28
CA ASN A 218 17.45 -5.46 -2.00
C ASN A 218 18.53 -4.99 -1.00
N SER A 219 19.73 -5.54 -1.05
CA SER A 219 20.86 -5.13 -0.19
C SER A 219 21.37 -3.70 -0.47
N LEU A 220 21.04 -3.13 -1.62
CA LEU A 220 21.32 -1.74 -1.97
C LEU A 220 20.15 -0.79 -1.67
N THR A 221 19.01 -1.30 -1.20
CA THR A 221 17.86 -0.47 -0.81
C THR A 221 18.28 0.52 0.29
N PHE A 222 17.88 1.78 0.16
CA PHE A 222 18.23 2.91 1.04
C PHE A 222 19.72 3.32 1.08
N LYS A 223 20.58 2.70 0.25
CA LYS A 223 22.00 3.09 0.17
C LYS A 223 22.22 4.36 -0.68
N LYS A 224 21.15 4.98 -1.19
CA LYS A 224 21.20 6.18 -2.06
C LYS A 224 22.16 5.98 -3.24
N THR A 225 22.03 4.86 -3.96
CA THR A 225 22.87 4.55 -5.11
C THR A 225 22.65 5.57 -6.22
N VAL A 226 23.75 6.14 -6.75
CA VAL A 226 23.71 7.18 -7.80
C VAL A 226 24.45 6.77 -9.06
N PHE A 227 25.29 5.72 -9.02
CA PHE A 227 26.05 5.25 -10.17
C PHE A 227 26.35 3.75 -10.09
N ILE A 228 26.39 3.08 -11.25
CA ILE A 228 26.73 1.66 -11.41
C ILE A 228 27.76 1.53 -12.53
N SER A 229 28.74 0.66 -12.33
CA SER A 229 29.68 0.23 -13.36
C SER A 229 29.86 -1.28 -13.32
N CYS A 230 29.83 -1.91 -14.49
CA CYS A 230 29.94 -3.35 -14.64
C CYS A 230 31.25 -3.73 -15.32
N GLY A 231 31.93 -4.75 -14.79
CA GLY A 231 33.03 -5.44 -15.45
C GLY A 231 32.55 -6.68 -16.19
N GLU A 232 33.43 -7.65 -16.48
CA GLU A 232 33.04 -8.91 -17.15
C GLU A 232 32.18 -9.77 -16.20
N GLU A 233 32.62 -9.98 -14.94
CA GLU A 233 31.97 -10.83 -13.95
C GLU A 233 31.89 -10.15 -12.57
N HIS A 234 32.02 -8.82 -12.50
CA HIS A 234 31.86 -8.05 -11.26
C HIS A 234 31.13 -6.74 -11.49
N THR A 235 30.63 -6.18 -10.43
CA THR A 235 29.86 -4.93 -10.45
C THR A 235 30.29 -4.03 -9.30
N ALA A 236 30.41 -2.74 -9.57
CA ALA A 236 30.65 -1.71 -8.55
C ALA A 236 29.53 -0.68 -8.56
N THR A 237 29.10 -0.22 -7.36
CA THR A 237 28.10 0.81 -7.19
C THR A 237 28.61 1.92 -6.28
N LEU A 238 28.19 3.16 -6.57
CA LEU A 238 28.55 4.35 -5.81
C LEU A 238 27.31 4.96 -5.18
N SER A 239 27.37 5.22 -3.88
CA SER A 239 26.33 5.96 -3.17
C SER A 239 26.52 7.47 -3.30
N LYS A 240 25.46 8.25 -3.04
CA LYS A 240 25.51 9.72 -3.01
C LYS A 240 26.52 10.27 -1.99
N GLY A 241 26.77 9.54 -0.91
CA GLY A 241 27.76 9.87 0.12
C GLY A 241 29.19 9.39 -0.20
N GLY A 242 29.48 8.94 -1.44
CA GLY A 242 30.83 8.52 -1.85
C GLY A 242 31.24 7.12 -1.38
N THR A 243 30.34 6.31 -0.82
CA THR A 243 30.61 4.92 -0.44
C THR A 243 30.56 4.03 -1.66
N VAL A 244 31.58 3.17 -1.82
CA VAL A 244 31.69 2.19 -2.90
C VAL A 244 31.32 0.81 -2.39
N PHE A 245 30.43 0.11 -3.13
CA PHE A 245 30.11 -1.30 -2.92
C PHE A 245 30.52 -2.09 -4.15
N THR A 246 31.13 -3.27 -3.95
CA THR A 246 31.50 -4.19 -5.03
C THR A 246 30.98 -5.59 -4.75
N PHE A 247 30.70 -6.35 -5.81
CA PHE A 247 30.21 -7.72 -5.74
C PHE A 247 30.44 -8.46 -7.06
N GLY A 248 30.32 -9.77 -7.03
CA GLY A 248 30.64 -10.64 -8.16
C GLY A 248 31.96 -11.36 -7.96
N SER A 249 32.69 -11.61 -9.06
CA SER A 249 33.97 -12.31 -9.02
C SER A 249 35.07 -11.50 -8.34
N GLY A 250 35.78 -12.16 -7.42
CA GLY A 250 36.92 -11.60 -6.69
C GLY A 250 38.27 -12.20 -7.13
N ARG A 251 38.28 -13.11 -8.11
CA ARG A 251 39.44 -13.98 -8.49
C ARG A 251 40.73 -13.24 -8.72
N TYR A 252 40.68 -11.98 -9.16
CA TYR A 252 41.84 -11.11 -9.42
C TYR A 252 41.96 -10.00 -8.39
N GLY A 253 41.13 -9.99 -7.32
CA GLY A 253 41.09 -8.91 -6.33
C GLY A 253 40.28 -7.68 -6.76
N GLN A 254 39.54 -7.75 -7.89
CA GLN A 254 38.78 -6.64 -8.47
C GLN A 254 37.64 -6.08 -7.58
N LEU A 255 37.35 -6.72 -6.45
CA LEU A 255 36.39 -6.28 -5.45
C LEU A 255 37.01 -5.33 -4.39
N GLY A 256 38.35 -5.38 -4.18
CA GLY A 256 39.03 -4.49 -3.25
C GLY A 256 38.86 -4.80 -1.76
N HIS A 257 38.51 -6.05 -1.42
CA HIS A 257 38.16 -6.49 -0.06
C HIS A 257 39.31 -7.15 0.71
N ASN A 258 40.57 -6.95 0.27
CA ASN A 258 41.73 -7.66 0.80
C ASN A 258 41.56 -9.20 0.69
N SER A 259 40.92 -9.64 -0.37
CA SER A 259 40.57 -11.06 -0.60
C SER A 259 40.42 -11.30 -2.11
N PHE A 260 40.66 -12.54 -2.52
CA PHE A 260 40.42 -13.04 -3.88
C PHE A 260 39.14 -13.88 -4.00
N ARG A 261 38.23 -13.78 -3.01
CA ARG A 261 36.94 -14.50 -2.98
C ARG A 261 35.86 -13.75 -3.72
N ASP A 262 34.94 -14.51 -4.27
CA ASP A 262 33.73 -13.98 -4.89
C ASP A 262 32.74 -13.48 -3.81
N GLU A 263 32.07 -12.36 -4.05
CA GLU A 263 31.05 -11.79 -3.17
C GLU A 263 29.68 -11.78 -3.86
N ARG A 264 28.75 -12.54 -3.29
CA ARG A 264 27.37 -12.68 -3.84
C ARG A 264 26.45 -11.55 -3.45
N ARG A 265 26.87 -10.69 -2.53
CA ARG A 265 26.11 -9.52 -2.05
C ARG A 265 27.00 -8.28 -2.12
N PRO A 266 26.41 -7.09 -2.35
CA PRO A 266 27.14 -5.84 -2.24
C PRO A 266 27.87 -5.67 -0.93
N CYS A 267 29.19 -5.60 -0.96
CA CYS A 267 30.05 -5.37 0.19
C CYS A 267 30.77 -4.03 0.03
N VAL A 268 30.99 -3.32 1.14
CA VAL A 268 31.70 -2.02 1.15
C VAL A 268 33.17 -2.24 0.93
N VAL A 269 33.80 -1.43 0.06
CA VAL A 269 35.26 -1.39 -0.09
C VAL A 269 35.87 -0.68 1.12
N GLY A 270 36.30 -1.43 2.13
CA GLY A 270 36.74 -0.92 3.43
C GLY A 270 37.87 0.11 3.35
N ALA A 271 38.83 -0.10 2.45
CA ALA A 271 39.97 0.82 2.27
C ALA A 271 39.58 2.21 1.68
N LEU A 272 38.37 2.33 1.12
CA LEU A 272 37.80 3.59 0.60
C LEU A 272 36.72 4.18 1.54
N TRP A 273 36.48 3.54 2.68
CA TRP A 273 35.50 4.04 3.63
C TRP A 273 35.93 5.42 4.21
N GLY A 274 34.99 6.36 4.21
CA GLY A 274 35.24 7.74 4.64
C GLY A 274 35.94 8.61 3.59
N SER A 275 36.39 8.03 2.47
CA SER A 275 36.89 8.80 1.33
C SER A 275 35.72 9.19 0.42
N GLU A 276 35.56 10.48 0.13
CA GLU A 276 34.48 10.95 -0.75
C GLU A 276 34.76 10.55 -2.20
N VAL A 277 34.47 9.29 -2.56
CA VAL A 277 34.63 8.82 -3.95
C VAL A 277 33.61 9.53 -4.82
N SER A 278 34.08 10.14 -5.91
CA SER A 278 33.26 10.90 -6.86
C SER A 278 32.96 10.13 -8.16
N GLN A 279 33.83 9.20 -8.56
CA GLN A 279 33.65 8.39 -9.76
C GLN A 279 34.17 6.97 -9.54
N ILE A 280 33.52 5.98 -10.15
CA ILE A 280 33.96 4.59 -10.23
C ILE A 280 33.84 4.11 -11.67
N THR A 281 34.71 3.19 -12.07
CA THR A 281 34.62 2.51 -13.38
C THR A 281 35.24 1.13 -13.31
N CYS A 282 34.60 0.16 -13.96
CA CYS A 282 35.08 -1.21 -14.06
C CYS A 282 35.64 -1.48 -15.44
N GLY A 283 36.83 -2.06 -15.51
CA GLY A 283 37.32 -2.73 -16.68
C GLY A 283 36.93 -4.20 -16.69
N ARG A 284 37.59 -5.03 -17.50
CA ARG A 284 37.28 -6.46 -17.57
C ARG A 284 37.39 -7.15 -16.22
N HIS A 285 38.54 -7.03 -15.57
CA HIS A 285 38.87 -7.66 -14.28
C HIS A 285 39.56 -6.68 -13.32
N HIS A 286 39.31 -5.37 -13.43
CA HIS A 286 39.86 -4.38 -12.53
C HIS A 286 38.86 -3.23 -12.31
N THR A 287 39.07 -2.48 -11.23
CA THR A 287 38.20 -1.38 -10.82
C THR A 287 39.07 -0.15 -10.55
N LEU A 288 38.59 1.01 -10.99
CA LEU A 288 39.16 2.33 -10.66
C LEU A 288 38.17 3.13 -9.81
N ALA A 289 38.66 3.88 -8.85
CA ALA A 289 37.89 4.81 -8.03
C ALA A 289 38.62 6.16 -7.92
N LEU A 290 37.92 7.27 -8.14
CA LEU A 290 38.43 8.62 -7.99
C LEU A 290 37.90 9.24 -6.70
N VAL A 291 38.77 9.60 -5.79
CA VAL A 291 38.43 10.37 -4.59
C VAL A 291 38.36 11.85 -4.98
N GLY A 292 37.20 12.47 -4.75
CA GLY A 292 36.90 13.83 -5.22
C GLY A 292 37.73 14.91 -4.53
N SER A 293 37.96 14.79 -3.25
CA SER A 293 38.71 15.75 -2.41
C SER A 293 40.19 15.75 -2.71
N SER A 294 40.85 14.59 -2.74
CA SER A 294 42.29 14.45 -2.97
C SER A 294 42.68 14.35 -4.43
N LYS A 295 41.72 14.20 -5.36
CA LYS A 295 41.95 13.89 -6.77
C LYS A 295 42.78 12.63 -7.01
N THR A 296 42.89 11.75 -6.00
CA THR A 296 43.65 10.50 -6.09
C THR A 296 42.81 9.43 -6.76
N ILE A 297 43.43 8.74 -7.69
CA ILE A 297 42.80 7.57 -8.36
C ILE A 297 43.34 6.34 -7.66
N TYR A 298 42.45 5.45 -7.28
CA TYR A 298 42.75 4.12 -6.76
C TYR A 298 42.42 3.07 -7.79
N SER A 299 43.29 2.05 -7.91
CA SER A 299 43.09 0.88 -8.79
C SER A 299 43.24 -0.40 -8.01
N PHE A 300 42.45 -1.42 -8.35
CA PHE A 300 42.55 -2.77 -7.79
C PHE A 300 41.96 -3.80 -8.76
N GLY A 301 42.38 -5.06 -8.60
CA GLY A 301 42.03 -6.15 -9.50
C GLY A 301 43.23 -6.74 -10.24
N CYS A 302 43.00 -7.23 -11.45
CA CYS A 302 44.02 -7.85 -12.32
C CYS A 302 45.10 -6.83 -12.72
N GLY A 303 46.38 -7.20 -12.53
CA GLY A 303 47.51 -6.39 -12.87
C GLY A 303 48.40 -6.92 -14.01
N GLU A 304 48.14 -8.12 -14.53
CA GLU A 304 48.96 -8.82 -15.49
C GLU A 304 49.37 -7.99 -16.71
N GLN A 305 48.46 -7.14 -17.20
CA GLN A 305 48.68 -6.29 -18.37
C GLN A 305 49.14 -4.88 -18.03
N GLY A 306 49.36 -4.59 -16.70
CA GLY A 306 49.72 -3.26 -16.20
C GLY A 306 48.53 -2.32 -16.09
N GLN A 307 47.27 -2.82 -16.15
CA GLN A 307 46.03 -2.01 -16.11
C GLN A 307 45.78 -1.35 -14.76
N LEU A 308 46.58 -1.65 -13.75
CA LEU A 308 46.52 -0.98 -12.43
C LEU A 308 47.37 0.30 -12.37
N GLY A 309 48.33 0.52 -13.29
CA GLY A 309 49.15 1.75 -13.34
C GLY A 309 50.07 1.97 -12.12
N ASN A 310 50.42 0.90 -11.40
CA ASN A 310 51.25 0.91 -10.21
C ASN A 310 52.72 0.52 -10.50
N GLY A 311 53.04 0.27 -11.76
CA GLY A 311 54.38 -0.19 -12.21
C GLY A 311 54.62 -1.67 -12.03
N GLN A 312 53.69 -2.41 -11.44
CA GLN A 312 53.74 -3.85 -11.22
C GLN A 312 52.78 -4.60 -12.12
N ARG A 313 53.07 -5.87 -12.42
CA ARG A 313 52.18 -6.76 -13.20
C ARG A 313 51.63 -7.86 -12.32
N THR A 314 51.18 -7.49 -11.14
CA THR A 314 50.60 -8.38 -10.13
C THR A 314 49.21 -7.91 -9.76
N ASP A 315 48.35 -8.87 -9.46
CA ASP A 315 46.99 -8.59 -9.01
C ASP A 315 47.00 -7.92 -7.65
N GLN A 316 46.04 -7.00 -7.44
CA GLN A 316 45.90 -6.24 -6.21
C GLN A 316 44.47 -6.39 -5.64
N CYS A 317 44.33 -7.00 -4.47
CA CYS A 317 43.04 -7.15 -3.80
C CYS A 317 42.69 -6.02 -2.86
N VAL A 318 43.52 -4.97 -2.79
CA VAL A 318 43.31 -3.74 -2.01
C VAL A 318 43.45 -2.54 -2.92
N PRO A 319 42.65 -1.50 -2.79
CA PRO A 319 42.80 -0.24 -3.54
C PRO A 319 44.21 0.35 -3.39
N PHE A 320 44.89 0.55 -4.49
CA PHE A 320 46.26 1.11 -4.54
C PHE A 320 46.24 2.43 -5.30
N PRO A 321 46.93 3.51 -4.81
CA PRO A 321 46.92 4.80 -5.49
C PRO A 321 47.73 4.77 -6.79
N VAL A 322 47.17 5.35 -7.84
CA VAL A 322 47.83 5.52 -9.15
C VAL A 322 48.50 6.87 -9.19
N HIS A 323 49.81 6.89 -9.48
CA HIS A 323 50.58 8.12 -9.62
C HIS A 323 50.54 8.67 -11.05
N LEU A 324 49.83 9.76 -11.24
CA LEU A 324 49.78 10.48 -12.51
C LEU A 324 51.05 11.32 -12.71
N PRO A 325 51.39 11.71 -13.96
CA PRO A 325 52.53 12.60 -14.28
C PRO A 325 52.43 13.93 -13.49
N PRO A 326 53.57 14.53 -13.08
CA PRO A 326 53.59 15.80 -12.34
C PRO A 326 52.85 16.96 -13.06
N ASP A 327 52.88 16.98 -14.38
CA ASP A 327 52.18 17.96 -15.22
C ASP A 327 50.65 17.87 -15.09
N ALA A 328 50.15 16.77 -14.55
CA ALA A 328 48.71 16.57 -14.30
C ALA A 328 48.23 17.10 -12.93
N ASN A 329 49.15 17.38 -12.02
CA ASN A 329 48.83 17.73 -10.62
C ASN A 329 48.85 19.26 -10.34
N HIS A 330 49.42 20.13 -11.21
CA HIS A 330 49.56 21.52 -10.90
C HIS A 330 48.61 22.49 -11.64
N ASP A 331 48.15 22.16 -12.86
CA ASP A 331 47.26 23.02 -13.64
C ASP A 331 46.07 22.32 -14.30
N GLN A 332 45.89 20.99 -14.10
CA GLN A 332 44.86 20.20 -14.76
C GLN A 332 44.07 19.36 -13.78
N SER A 333 42.78 19.52 -13.81
CA SER A 333 41.88 18.71 -12.99
C SER A 333 41.49 17.39 -13.70
N VAL A 334 41.48 16.27 -12.98
CA VAL A 334 40.90 15.01 -13.47
C VAL A 334 39.42 15.21 -13.74
N GLU A 335 39.00 15.13 -15.01
CA GLU A 335 37.62 15.30 -15.47
C GLU A 335 36.87 13.98 -15.41
N GLN A 336 37.50 12.90 -15.90
CA GLN A 336 36.86 11.61 -16.02
C GLN A 336 37.88 10.46 -15.92
N ILE A 337 37.52 9.40 -15.19
CA ILE A 337 38.16 8.08 -15.23
C ILE A 337 37.34 7.12 -16.05
N VAL A 338 37.98 6.29 -16.87
CA VAL A 338 37.32 5.29 -17.71
C VAL A 338 38.13 4.01 -17.75
N ALA A 339 37.50 2.87 -17.62
CA ALA A 339 38.10 1.56 -17.77
C ALA A 339 37.31 0.68 -18.75
N GLY A 340 37.96 -0.22 -19.44
CA GLY A 340 37.33 -1.21 -20.33
C GLY A 340 38.35 -2.14 -20.95
N GLY A 341 37.97 -3.38 -21.13
CA GLY A 341 38.96 -4.41 -21.47
C GLY A 341 40.07 -4.49 -20.40
N ASN A 342 41.33 -4.52 -20.83
CA ASN A 342 42.49 -4.45 -19.93
C ASN A 342 43.15 -3.04 -19.95
N LEU A 343 42.38 -2.02 -20.22
CA LEU A 343 42.86 -0.64 -20.37
C LEU A 343 42.20 0.29 -19.36
N SER A 344 42.99 1.25 -18.88
CA SER A 344 42.55 2.30 -17.98
C SER A 344 42.92 3.65 -18.56
N PHE A 345 42.05 4.64 -18.38
CA PHE A 345 42.16 5.96 -18.97
C PHE A 345 41.77 7.07 -17.98
N VAL A 346 42.44 8.25 -18.17
CA VAL A 346 42.09 9.49 -17.48
C VAL A 346 42.02 10.63 -18.50
N LEU A 347 40.96 11.39 -18.46
CA LEU A 347 40.83 12.66 -19.14
C LEU A 347 41.04 13.77 -18.13
N CYS A 348 41.99 14.70 -18.47
CA CYS A 348 42.23 15.92 -17.70
C CYS A 348 41.79 17.14 -18.51
N SER A 349 41.16 18.12 -17.86
CA SER A 349 40.82 19.41 -18.43
C SER A 349 41.80 20.51 -17.95
N GLN A 350 42.07 21.51 -18.76
CA GLN A 350 42.67 22.75 -18.29
C GLN A 350 41.60 23.58 -17.56
N GLN A 351 41.91 24.10 -16.39
CA GLN A 351 41.04 25.08 -15.71
C GLN A 351 41.10 26.37 -16.54
N GLU A 352 40.10 26.64 -17.35
CA GLU A 352 39.81 28.00 -17.75
C GLU A 352 39.20 28.69 -16.50
N ALA A 353 39.81 29.82 -16.11
CA ALA A 353 39.38 30.62 -14.98
C ALA A 353 38.07 31.37 -15.31
N ASP A 354 36.99 30.62 -15.48
CA ASP A 354 35.65 31.19 -15.50
C ASP A 354 35.00 30.90 -14.16
N ASN A 355 34.81 31.97 -13.41
CA ASN A 355 34.11 32.04 -12.12
C ASN A 355 32.61 31.71 -12.27
N SER A 356 32.28 30.53 -12.71
CA SER A 356 30.95 29.95 -12.55
C SER A 356 31.08 28.60 -11.84
N SER A 357 30.60 28.56 -10.62
CA SER A 357 30.44 27.37 -9.81
C SER A 357 29.78 26.26 -10.63
N VAL A 358 30.59 25.42 -11.28
CA VAL A 358 30.12 24.23 -12.00
C VAL A 358 29.91 23.13 -10.96
N HIS A 359 28.77 23.19 -10.28
CA HIS A 359 28.14 21.99 -9.73
C HIS A 359 27.88 21.02 -10.88
N PRO A 360 27.82 19.68 -10.63
CA PRO A 360 27.54 18.66 -11.66
C PRO A 360 26.13 18.72 -12.24
N GLU A 361 25.52 19.90 -12.32
CA GLU A 361 24.24 20.18 -12.95
C GLU A 361 24.25 20.23 -14.48
N SER A 362 25.41 20.00 -15.14
CA SER A 362 25.52 20.01 -16.60
C SER A 362 24.78 18.85 -17.31
N ASN A 363 24.04 18.01 -16.59
CA ASN A 363 23.15 16.97 -17.12
C ASN A 363 21.69 17.43 -17.32
N ARG A 364 21.36 18.72 -17.13
CA ARG A 364 20.02 19.27 -17.43
C ARG A 364 19.67 19.06 -18.90
N GLY A 365 18.79 18.11 -19.19
CA GLY A 365 18.33 17.72 -20.53
C GLY A 365 18.74 16.30 -20.99
N ARG A 366 19.48 15.52 -20.21
CA ARG A 366 19.96 14.17 -20.55
C ARG A 366 19.23 13.03 -19.84
N GLY A 367 18.26 13.32 -18.98
CA GLY A 367 17.47 12.34 -18.25
C GLY A 367 16.09 12.09 -18.85
N ILE A 368 15.31 11.26 -18.15
CA ILE A 368 13.90 11.06 -18.46
C ILE A 368 13.15 12.40 -18.40
N LEU A 369 12.19 12.55 -19.30
CA LEU A 369 11.32 13.72 -19.36
C LEU A 369 10.44 13.78 -18.11
N THR A 370 10.42 14.93 -17.43
CA THR A 370 9.62 15.16 -16.23
C THR A 370 8.71 16.36 -16.42
N LEU A 371 7.50 16.28 -15.88
CA LEU A 371 6.57 17.41 -15.83
C LEU A 371 7.05 18.40 -14.76
N GLY A 372 7.48 19.57 -15.20
CA GLY A 372 7.95 20.63 -14.32
C GLY A 372 7.22 21.95 -14.55
N ASP A 373 7.30 22.86 -13.59
CA ASP A 373 6.59 24.13 -13.60
C ASP A 373 6.82 24.97 -14.86
N ARG A 374 8.06 25.10 -15.29
CA ARG A 374 8.41 25.86 -16.53
C ARG A 374 7.75 25.29 -17.78
N MET A 375 7.58 23.97 -17.83
CA MET A 375 6.94 23.31 -18.95
C MET A 375 5.43 23.58 -18.95
N ILE A 376 4.79 23.48 -17.80
CA ILE A 376 3.37 23.78 -17.61
C ILE A 376 3.08 25.24 -17.97
N ASP A 377 3.88 26.19 -17.48
CA ASP A 377 3.72 27.62 -17.76
C ASP A 377 3.81 27.94 -19.26
N ARG A 378 4.78 27.32 -19.93
CA ARG A 378 4.92 27.45 -21.39
C ARG A 378 3.70 26.88 -22.11
N TRP A 379 3.21 25.71 -21.71
CA TRP A 379 2.01 25.12 -22.33
C TRP A 379 0.78 26.02 -22.17
N ILE A 380 0.62 26.63 -20.97
CA ILE A 380 -0.49 27.53 -20.67
C ILE A 380 -0.38 28.83 -21.46
N SER A 381 0.82 29.43 -21.55
CA SER A 381 1.03 30.69 -22.21
C SER A 381 1.01 30.60 -23.75
N GLU A 382 1.52 29.51 -24.31
CA GLU A 382 1.71 29.33 -25.75
C GLU A 382 0.67 28.43 -26.43
N CYS A 383 -0.30 27.88 -25.72
CA CYS A 383 -1.28 26.93 -26.26
C CYS A 383 -2.16 27.52 -27.41
N ASP A 384 -2.30 28.83 -27.47
CA ASP A 384 -3.12 29.52 -28.49
C ASP A 384 -2.25 30.07 -29.65
N SER A 385 -0.93 29.79 -29.61
CA SER A 385 0.03 30.18 -30.65
C SER A 385 0.26 29.08 -31.70
N ASN A 386 1.09 29.38 -32.69
CA ASN A 386 1.55 28.42 -33.71
C ASN A 386 2.38 27.27 -33.09
N GLN A 387 2.81 27.40 -31.82
CA GLN A 387 3.56 26.35 -31.09
C GLN A 387 2.68 25.19 -30.63
N TRP A 388 1.34 25.28 -30.75
CA TRP A 388 0.42 24.26 -30.29
C TRP A 388 0.74 22.84 -30.80
N ARG A 389 1.19 22.71 -32.05
CA ARG A 389 1.57 21.39 -32.61
C ARG A 389 2.77 20.79 -31.85
N THR A 390 3.72 21.60 -31.42
CA THR A 390 4.89 21.17 -30.64
C THR A 390 4.48 20.82 -29.20
N ILE A 391 3.66 21.69 -28.59
CA ILE A 391 3.11 21.47 -27.24
C ILE A 391 2.32 20.15 -27.17
N LYS A 392 1.46 19.87 -28.15
CA LYS A 392 0.75 18.59 -28.23
C LYS A 392 1.68 17.37 -28.22
N LYS A 393 2.77 17.45 -28.96
CA LYS A 393 3.77 16.36 -28.97
C LYS A 393 4.45 16.19 -27.61
N GLU A 394 4.73 17.29 -26.92
CA GLU A 394 5.32 17.25 -25.59
C GLU A 394 4.34 16.72 -24.56
N ILE A 395 3.08 17.18 -24.56
CA ILE A 395 2.01 16.65 -23.70
C ILE A 395 1.87 15.15 -23.94
N LYS A 396 1.83 14.71 -25.21
CA LYS A 396 1.75 13.30 -25.52
C LYS A 396 2.92 12.51 -24.93
N ARG A 397 4.15 12.99 -25.07
CA ARG A 397 5.34 12.28 -24.56
C ARG A 397 5.32 12.14 -23.04
N VAL A 398 4.86 13.17 -22.31
CA VAL A 398 4.81 13.13 -20.85
C VAL A 398 3.66 12.24 -20.35
N PHE A 399 2.44 12.44 -20.89
CA PHE A 399 1.24 11.80 -20.37
C PHE A 399 0.93 10.43 -20.97
N SER A 400 1.66 9.99 -22.02
CA SER A 400 1.58 8.61 -22.49
C SER A 400 2.59 7.67 -21.82
N SER A 401 3.50 8.22 -20.99
CA SER A 401 4.56 7.46 -20.33
C SER A 401 4.38 7.43 -18.82
N GLU A 402 4.19 6.23 -18.27
CA GLU A 402 4.18 5.96 -16.82
C GLU A 402 5.49 6.43 -16.17
N ALA A 403 6.64 6.12 -16.78
CA ALA A 403 7.96 6.47 -16.25
C ALA A 403 8.17 7.99 -16.15
N CYS A 404 7.67 8.77 -17.14
CA CYS A 404 7.72 10.23 -17.08
C CYS A 404 6.89 10.80 -15.92
N LEU A 405 5.69 10.29 -15.71
CA LEU A 405 4.85 10.71 -14.59
C LEU A 405 5.46 10.28 -13.25
N ASN A 406 5.95 9.06 -13.14
CA ASN A 406 6.59 8.53 -11.93
C ASN A 406 7.92 9.22 -11.61
N ALA A 407 8.60 9.80 -12.59
CA ALA A 407 9.80 10.64 -12.44
C ALA A 407 9.48 12.07 -12.00
N SER A 408 8.22 12.51 -12.21
CA SER A 408 7.75 13.83 -11.85
C SER A 408 7.42 13.92 -10.36
N PHE A 409 7.56 15.08 -9.77
CA PHE A 409 7.15 15.38 -8.40
C PHE A 409 7.83 14.53 -7.30
N LEU A 410 9.08 14.08 -7.54
CA LEU A 410 9.85 13.37 -6.53
C LEU A 410 10.18 14.28 -5.34
N LYS A 411 10.04 13.77 -4.12
CA LYS A 411 10.36 14.48 -2.88
C LYS A 411 11.88 14.55 -2.69
N LYS A 412 12.49 15.53 -3.35
CA LYS A 412 13.96 15.72 -3.37
C LYS A 412 14.51 16.42 -2.13
N SER A 413 13.66 17.10 -1.36
CA SER A 413 14.03 17.66 -0.06
C SER A 413 14.53 16.54 0.86
N CYS A 414 15.67 16.78 1.53
CA CYS A 414 16.31 15.79 2.41
C CYS A 414 16.53 14.39 1.78
N ASP A 415 16.55 14.29 0.45
CA ASP A 415 16.73 13.02 -0.27
C ASP A 415 15.66 11.95 0.02
N GLU A 416 14.46 12.35 0.42
CA GLU A 416 13.40 11.42 0.80
C GLU A 416 12.99 10.45 -0.31
N HIS A 417 13.12 10.85 -1.59
CA HIS A 417 12.84 9.94 -2.72
C HIS A 417 13.73 8.69 -2.75
N TYR A 418 14.89 8.69 -2.10
CA TYR A 418 15.73 7.48 -1.93
C TYR A 418 15.18 6.52 -0.86
N GLN A 419 14.19 6.93 -0.08
CA GLN A 419 13.52 6.07 0.90
C GLN A 419 12.29 5.34 0.31
N THR A 420 12.11 5.42 -1.02
CA THR A 420 11.00 4.73 -1.70
C THR A 420 11.00 3.23 -1.39
N SER A 421 9.86 2.74 -0.93
CA SER A 421 9.64 1.36 -0.49
C SER A 421 8.18 0.97 -0.73
N THR A 422 7.79 -0.23 -0.33
CA THR A 422 6.38 -0.66 -0.37
C THR A 422 5.48 0.08 0.64
N SER A 423 6.06 0.87 1.57
CA SER A 423 5.33 1.70 2.54
C SER A 423 5.44 3.20 2.28
N PHE A 424 6.41 3.65 1.48
CA PHE A 424 6.65 5.08 1.23
C PHE A 424 6.89 5.34 -0.26
N SER A 425 6.06 6.17 -0.88
CA SER A 425 6.10 6.44 -2.33
C SER A 425 7.24 7.35 -2.79
N GLY A 426 7.78 8.19 -1.91
CA GLY A 426 8.75 9.23 -2.24
C GLY A 426 8.22 10.35 -3.15
N LEU A 427 6.89 10.53 -3.22
CA LEU A 427 6.19 11.49 -4.07
C LEU A 427 5.74 12.72 -3.25
N ASP A 428 5.89 13.91 -3.82
CA ASP A 428 5.37 15.16 -3.26
C ASP A 428 3.95 15.41 -3.81
N MET A 429 2.94 15.03 -3.03
CA MET A 429 1.53 15.15 -3.42
C MET A 429 1.05 16.61 -3.50
N GLU A 430 1.63 17.53 -2.74
CA GLU A 430 1.27 18.96 -2.83
C GLU A 430 1.75 19.55 -4.16
N SER A 431 2.96 19.21 -4.60
CA SER A 431 3.47 19.57 -5.93
C SER A 431 2.61 18.97 -7.05
N VAL A 432 2.16 17.72 -6.92
CA VAL A 432 1.21 17.10 -7.87
C VAL A 432 -0.07 17.94 -7.97
N ARG A 433 -0.67 18.25 -6.84
CA ARG A 433 -1.93 19.02 -6.76
C ARG A 433 -1.77 20.43 -7.33
N ALA A 434 -0.66 21.12 -7.04
CA ALA A 434 -0.35 22.43 -7.57
C ALA A 434 -0.21 22.43 -9.09
N ALA A 435 0.54 21.45 -9.63
CA ALA A 435 0.73 21.29 -11.07
C ALA A 435 -0.61 21.01 -11.80
N VAL A 436 -1.44 20.12 -11.25
CA VAL A 436 -2.76 19.80 -11.82
C VAL A 436 -3.71 21.02 -11.78
N LYS A 437 -3.69 21.79 -10.67
CA LYS A 437 -4.45 23.06 -10.60
C LYS A 437 -4.02 24.06 -11.68
N ARG A 438 -2.73 24.15 -11.96
CA ARG A 438 -2.19 25.03 -13.02
C ARG A 438 -2.61 24.53 -14.42
N LEU A 439 -2.47 23.25 -14.73
CA LEU A 439 -2.94 22.66 -15.98
C LEU A 439 -4.42 22.95 -16.23
N ALA A 440 -5.23 22.98 -15.18
CA ALA A 440 -6.66 23.28 -15.23
C ALA A 440 -6.99 24.74 -15.58
N GLN A 441 -6.04 25.67 -15.56
CA GLN A 441 -6.26 27.06 -15.92
C GLN A 441 -6.54 27.22 -17.44
N LYS A 442 -6.03 26.29 -18.26
CA LYS A 442 -6.28 26.29 -19.71
C LYS A 442 -6.99 24.99 -20.13
N GLU A 443 -8.25 25.12 -20.47
CA GLU A 443 -9.12 24.02 -20.87
C GLU A 443 -8.54 23.24 -22.07
N LYS A 444 -8.00 23.94 -23.06
CA LYS A 444 -7.38 23.34 -24.25
C LYS A 444 -6.24 22.37 -23.93
N VAL A 445 -5.39 22.73 -22.95
CA VAL A 445 -4.29 21.86 -22.47
C VAL A 445 -4.86 20.68 -21.69
N LEU A 446 -5.80 20.95 -20.78
CA LEU A 446 -6.42 19.92 -19.94
C LEU A 446 -7.17 18.87 -20.78
N LEU A 447 -7.91 19.28 -21.80
CA LEU A 447 -8.61 18.39 -22.73
C LEU A 447 -7.64 17.50 -23.51
N GLU A 448 -6.50 18.06 -23.94
CA GLU A 448 -5.48 17.26 -24.62
C GLU A 448 -4.83 16.24 -23.69
N VAL A 449 -4.55 16.63 -22.44
CA VAL A 449 -4.10 15.69 -21.40
C VAL A 449 -5.12 14.58 -21.19
N GLY A 450 -6.41 14.91 -21.07
CA GLY A 450 -7.48 13.90 -20.91
C GLY A 450 -7.53 12.90 -22.04
N LYS A 451 -7.43 13.35 -23.29
CA LYS A 451 -7.41 12.48 -24.49
C LYS A 451 -6.22 11.51 -24.48
N ILE A 452 -5.06 11.97 -24.07
CA ILE A 452 -3.85 11.13 -24.04
C ILE A 452 -3.93 10.13 -22.88
N VAL A 453 -4.40 10.56 -21.72
CA VAL A 453 -4.63 9.67 -20.56
C VAL A 453 -5.61 8.56 -20.94
N GLU A 454 -6.70 8.88 -21.64
CA GLU A 454 -7.70 7.90 -22.11
C GLU A 454 -7.13 6.92 -23.13
N LYS A 455 -6.44 7.43 -24.16
CA LYS A 455 -6.09 6.63 -25.33
C LYS A 455 -4.76 5.89 -25.20
N ASP A 456 -3.80 6.49 -24.52
CA ASP A 456 -2.44 6.00 -24.47
C ASP A 456 -2.05 5.50 -23.06
N LEU A 457 -2.32 6.26 -21.97
CA LEU A 457 -1.80 5.93 -20.63
C LEU A 457 -2.62 4.85 -19.92
N LEU A 458 -3.94 5.04 -19.74
CA LEU A 458 -4.76 4.06 -19.01
C LEU A 458 -4.72 2.66 -19.62
N PRO A 459 -4.73 2.50 -20.98
CA PRO A 459 -4.56 1.18 -21.60
C PRO A 459 -3.17 0.56 -21.39
N SER A 460 -2.10 1.37 -21.18
CA SER A 460 -0.74 0.87 -20.95
C SER A 460 -0.51 0.39 -19.52
N LEU A 461 -1.31 0.85 -18.54
CA LEU A 461 -1.17 0.47 -17.17
C LEU A 461 -1.36 -1.05 -17.00
N GLY A 462 -0.29 -1.74 -16.67
CA GLY A 462 -0.24 -3.20 -16.67
C GLY A 462 0.11 -3.83 -15.33
N SER A 463 -0.15 -5.15 -15.25
CA SER A 463 0.14 -5.98 -14.08
C SER A 463 1.62 -6.39 -13.94
N THR A 464 2.49 -6.04 -14.90
CA THR A 464 3.86 -6.55 -15.01
C THR A 464 4.91 -5.68 -14.35
N ALA A 465 4.55 -4.54 -13.77
CA ALA A 465 5.49 -3.63 -13.13
C ALA A 465 6.24 -4.30 -11.97
N VAL A 466 7.57 -4.20 -12.00
CA VAL A 466 8.46 -4.66 -10.93
C VAL A 466 8.98 -3.43 -10.20
N GLY A 467 8.63 -3.28 -8.91
CA GLY A 467 9.15 -2.19 -8.07
C GLY A 467 8.11 -1.14 -7.66
N ALA A 468 8.28 -0.65 -6.44
CA ALA A 468 7.35 0.26 -5.77
C ALA A 468 7.18 1.61 -6.48
N GLU A 469 8.18 2.06 -7.22
CA GLU A 469 8.20 3.34 -7.94
C GLU A 469 7.15 3.41 -9.07
N ALA A 470 6.81 2.26 -9.67
CA ALA A 470 5.80 2.17 -10.72
C ALA A 470 4.39 2.52 -10.22
N LEU A 471 4.16 2.47 -8.89
CA LEU A 471 2.85 2.76 -8.30
C LEU A 471 2.53 4.27 -8.19
N ARG A 472 3.50 5.15 -8.39
CA ARG A 472 3.30 6.61 -8.24
C ARG A 472 2.23 7.15 -9.18
N VAL A 473 2.14 6.62 -10.39
CA VAL A 473 1.11 7.00 -11.38
C VAL A 473 -0.31 6.83 -10.83
N TYR A 474 -0.55 5.82 -9.98
CA TYR A 474 -1.85 5.57 -9.34
C TYR A 474 -2.17 6.54 -8.20
N LEU A 475 -1.20 7.37 -7.76
CA LEU A 475 -1.42 8.50 -6.85
C LEU A 475 -1.60 9.82 -7.64
N ILE A 476 -0.94 9.95 -8.78
CA ILE A 476 -0.98 11.15 -9.63
C ILE A 476 -2.27 11.21 -10.44
N LEU A 477 -2.67 10.11 -11.08
CA LEU A 477 -3.86 10.04 -11.93
C LEU A 477 -5.15 10.46 -11.23
N PRO A 478 -5.46 10.08 -9.99
CA PRO A 478 -6.65 10.54 -9.28
C PRO A 478 -6.78 12.07 -9.21
N GLU A 479 -5.68 12.80 -8.98
CA GLU A 479 -5.71 14.27 -8.95
C GLU A 479 -6.02 14.85 -10.33
N ILE A 480 -5.48 14.27 -11.41
CA ILE A 480 -5.78 14.67 -12.80
C ILE A 480 -7.24 14.39 -13.14
N LEU A 481 -7.72 13.17 -12.85
CA LEU A 481 -9.10 12.74 -13.16
C LEU A 481 -10.12 13.53 -12.35
N ARG A 482 -9.81 13.91 -11.11
CA ARG A 482 -10.67 14.78 -10.30
C ARG A 482 -10.99 16.10 -10.99
N VAL A 483 -10.00 16.69 -11.65
CA VAL A 483 -10.16 17.96 -12.37
C VAL A 483 -10.84 17.74 -13.70
N LEU A 484 -10.47 16.70 -14.44
CA LEU A 484 -11.10 16.32 -15.71
C LEU A 484 -12.61 16.03 -15.51
N ASN A 485 -12.98 15.16 -14.57
CA ASN A 485 -14.37 14.82 -14.28
C ASN A 485 -15.22 16.04 -13.87
N LYS A 486 -14.61 16.99 -13.15
CA LYS A 486 -15.31 18.23 -12.78
C LYS A 486 -15.64 19.11 -14.02
N ARG A 487 -14.81 19.08 -15.05
CA ARG A 487 -14.94 19.90 -16.25
C ARG A 487 -15.77 19.23 -17.36
N LEU A 488 -15.55 17.92 -17.56
CA LEU A 488 -16.14 17.17 -18.67
C LEU A 488 -17.44 16.44 -18.28
N HIS A 489 -17.75 16.35 -16.99
CA HIS A 489 -18.85 15.55 -16.44
C HIS A 489 -18.83 14.07 -16.88
N GLU A 490 -17.65 13.56 -17.28
CA GLU A 490 -17.46 12.18 -17.73
C GLU A 490 -16.88 11.32 -16.61
N THR A 491 -17.40 10.10 -16.46
CA THR A 491 -16.96 9.13 -15.44
C THR A 491 -16.13 7.97 -16.00
N LYS A 492 -16.06 7.88 -17.35
CA LYS A 492 -15.40 6.77 -18.07
C LYS A 492 -13.96 6.54 -17.61
N LEU A 493 -13.15 7.60 -17.55
CA LEU A 493 -11.73 7.48 -17.16
C LEU A 493 -11.54 6.93 -15.74
N THR A 494 -12.46 7.23 -14.83
CA THR A 494 -12.42 6.69 -13.47
C THR A 494 -12.72 5.19 -13.44
N VAL A 495 -13.62 4.73 -14.31
CA VAL A 495 -13.93 3.29 -14.46
C VAL A 495 -12.71 2.55 -15.01
N GLU A 496 -12.04 3.10 -16.00
CA GLU A 496 -10.82 2.52 -16.57
C GLU A 496 -9.68 2.47 -15.54
N LEU A 497 -9.51 3.54 -14.74
CA LEU A 497 -8.55 3.54 -13.62
C LEU A 497 -8.88 2.48 -12.58
N ALA A 498 -10.16 2.31 -12.18
CA ALA A 498 -10.56 1.26 -11.26
C ALA A 498 -10.23 -0.13 -11.80
N SER A 499 -10.47 -0.35 -13.10
CA SER A 499 -10.10 -1.60 -13.77
C SER A 499 -8.59 -1.85 -13.79
N ALA A 500 -7.78 -0.80 -14.03
CA ALA A 500 -6.32 -0.90 -14.01
C ALA A 500 -5.77 -1.21 -12.60
N LEU A 501 -6.34 -0.57 -11.57
CA LEU A 501 -5.98 -0.82 -10.16
C LEU A 501 -6.18 -2.29 -9.77
N LEU A 502 -7.30 -2.88 -10.15
CA LEU A 502 -7.64 -4.27 -9.81
C LEU A 502 -6.88 -5.32 -10.63
N LYS A 503 -6.17 -4.90 -11.69
CA LYS A 503 -5.24 -5.77 -12.43
C LYS A 503 -3.86 -5.84 -11.81
N LEU A 504 -3.53 -4.98 -10.85
CA LEU A 504 -2.25 -5.05 -10.14
C LEU A 504 -2.11 -6.39 -9.41
N ASN A 505 -0.88 -6.90 -9.34
CA ASN A 505 -0.62 -8.08 -8.55
C ASN A 505 -0.87 -7.81 -7.04
N PRO A 506 -1.17 -8.83 -6.23
CA PRO A 506 -1.58 -8.64 -4.82
C PRO A 506 -0.55 -7.87 -3.99
N SER A 507 0.76 -8.07 -4.22
CA SER A 507 1.81 -7.38 -3.46
C SER A 507 1.88 -5.89 -3.79
N MET A 508 1.72 -5.51 -5.06
CA MET A 508 1.67 -4.13 -5.51
C MET A 508 0.40 -3.43 -5.04
N LEU A 509 -0.73 -4.13 -5.09
CA LEU A 509 -2.00 -3.61 -4.58
C LEU A 509 -1.91 -3.33 -3.06
N GLN A 510 -1.28 -4.23 -2.31
CA GLN A 510 -1.04 -4.04 -0.88
C GLN A 510 -0.11 -2.84 -0.60
N ALA A 511 0.94 -2.65 -1.41
CA ALA A 511 1.80 -1.48 -1.30
C ALA A 511 1.04 -0.18 -1.61
N LEU A 512 0.18 -0.17 -2.62
CA LEU A 512 -0.66 0.99 -2.95
C LEU A 512 -1.65 1.32 -1.82
N VAL A 513 -2.25 0.32 -1.19
CA VAL A 513 -3.12 0.49 0.00
C VAL A 513 -2.34 1.14 1.14
N LYS A 514 -1.08 0.75 1.37
CA LYS A 514 -0.20 1.42 2.34
C LYS A 514 0.08 2.88 1.95
N TYR A 515 0.32 3.17 0.67
CA TYR A 515 0.47 4.56 0.22
C TYR A 515 -0.79 5.39 0.47
N TRP A 516 -1.98 4.81 0.27
CA TRP A 516 -3.23 5.50 0.61
C TRP A 516 -3.38 5.73 2.10
N SER A 517 -2.88 4.82 2.96
CA SER A 517 -2.91 5.00 4.41
C SER A 517 -2.00 6.14 4.90
N GLU A 518 -0.97 6.51 4.14
CA GLU A 518 -0.10 7.65 4.45
C GLU A 518 -0.61 9.00 3.93
N LEU A 519 -1.64 8.98 3.06
CA LEU A 519 -2.23 10.21 2.55
C LEU A 519 -2.98 10.96 3.67
N SER A 520 -2.86 12.30 3.69
CA SER A 520 -3.71 13.13 4.54
C SER A 520 -5.17 13.08 4.09
N ASP A 521 -6.10 13.42 4.99
CA ASP A 521 -7.54 13.46 4.69
C ASP A 521 -7.87 14.39 3.52
N ASP A 522 -7.07 15.43 3.29
CA ASP A 522 -7.23 16.36 2.17
C ASP A 522 -6.98 15.70 0.81
N PHE A 523 -6.23 14.59 0.76
CA PHE A 523 -6.04 13.79 -0.45
C PHE A 523 -6.96 12.56 -0.48
N LEU A 524 -7.16 11.91 0.65
CA LEU A 524 -7.95 10.68 0.73
C LEU A 524 -9.44 10.94 0.48
N LYS A 525 -10.01 11.99 1.07
CA LYS A 525 -11.43 12.33 0.89
C LYS A 525 -11.81 12.65 -0.56
N PRO A 526 -11.04 13.46 -1.33
CA PRO A 526 -11.23 13.60 -2.78
C PRO A 526 -11.08 12.30 -3.57
N LEU A 527 -10.17 11.42 -3.15
CA LEU A 527 -9.98 10.10 -3.78
C LEU A 527 -11.23 9.22 -3.59
N VAL A 528 -11.80 9.18 -2.40
CA VAL A 528 -13.08 8.49 -2.13
C VAL A 528 -14.19 9.07 -3.02
N LYS A 529 -14.33 10.41 -3.08
CA LYS A 529 -15.35 11.07 -3.92
C LYS A 529 -15.17 10.79 -5.42
N LEU A 530 -13.93 10.58 -5.88
CA LEU A 530 -13.64 10.25 -7.28
C LEU A 530 -14.31 8.95 -7.69
N PHE A 531 -14.28 7.92 -6.84
CA PHE A 531 -14.89 6.61 -7.12
C PHE A 531 -16.37 6.54 -6.68
N HIS A 532 -16.76 7.26 -5.63
CA HIS A 532 -18.13 7.27 -5.13
C HIS A 532 -19.14 7.85 -6.14
N LYS A 533 -18.83 9.01 -6.74
CA LYS A 533 -19.75 9.67 -7.68
C LYS A 533 -20.13 8.81 -8.90
N PRO A 534 -19.18 8.19 -9.62
CA PRO A 534 -19.52 7.27 -10.71
C PRO A 534 -20.32 6.07 -10.21
N SER A 535 -19.99 5.52 -9.03
CA SER A 535 -20.73 4.38 -8.45
C SER A 535 -22.20 4.75 -8.22
N ALA A 536 -22.48 5.89 -7.59
CA ALA A 536 -23.83 6.40 -7.37
C ALA A 536 -24.57 6.65 -8.68
N HIS A 537 -23.89 7.18 -9.70
CA HIS A 537 -24.47 7.40 -11.02
C HIS A 537 -24.87 6.08 -11.72
N PHE A 538 -24.00 5.05 -11.70
CA PHE A 538 -24.32 3.74 -12.26
C PHE A 538 -25.48 3.06 -11.51
N VAL A 539 -25.54 3.20 -10.19
CA VAL A 539 -26.66 2.72 -9.39
C VAL A 539 -27.95 3.41 -9.77
N SER A 540 -27.96 4.76 -9.90
CA SER A 540 -29.14 5.54 -10.29
C SER A 540 -29.63 5.18 -11.71
N GLN A 541 -28.73 4.97 -12.66
CA GLN A 541 -29.12 4.57 -14.03
C GLN A 541 -29.81 3.20 -14.05
N ARG A 542 -29.41 2.26 -13.20
CA ARG A 542 -30.05 0.93 -13.11
C ARG A 542 -31.46 0.97 -12.56
N THR A 543 -31.77 1.91 -11.70
CA THR A 543 -33.15 2.10 -11.21
C THR A 543 -34.11 2.45 -12.33
N PHE A 544 -33.62 3.08 -13.40
CA PHE A 544 -34.42 3.48 -14.56
C PHE A 544 -34.41 2.49 -15.74
N ASN A 545 -33.35 1.66 -15.88
CA ASN A 545 -33.21 0.76 -17.04
C ASN A 545 -32.74 -0.65 -16.64
N ARG A 546 -33.69 -1.58 -16.52
CA ARG A 546 -33.46 -2.95 -16.04
C ARG A 546 -32.63 -3.87 -16.96
N GLN A 547 -32.31 -3.42 -18.20
CA GLN A 547 -31.64 -4.26 -19.22
C GLN A 547 -30.14 -3.99 -19.41
N ALA A 548 -29.50 -3.17 -18.58
CA ALA A 548 -28.09 -2.79 -18.74
C ALA A 548 -27.11 -3.80 -18.09
N GLU A 549 -27.06 -5.04 -18.62
CA GLU A 549 -26.12 -6.09 -18.12
C GLU A 549 -24.63 -5.74 -18.34
N SER A 550 -24.30 -4.92 -19.35
CA SER A 550 -22.91 -4.56 -19.66
C SER A 550 -22.22 -3.64 -18.63
N SER A 551 -22.96 -3.01 -17.73
CA SER A 551 -22.43 -2.07 -16.73
C SER A 551 -22.06 -2.75 -15.38
N ASP A 552 -22.32 -4.04 -15.21
CA ASP A 552 -22.10 -4.75 -13.95
C ASP A 552 -20.63 -4.83 -13.55
N GLY A 553 -19.75 -5.15 -14.48
CA GLY A 553 -18.32 -5.22 -14.22
C GLY A 553 -17.71 -3.85 -13.87
N HIS A 554 -18.19 -2.78 -14.45
CA HIS A 554 -17.74 -1.42 -14.18
C HIS A 554 -18.10 -0.97 -12.76
N LEU A 555 -19.36 -1.16 -12.36
CA LEU A 555 -19.81 -0.86 -11.01
C LEU A 555 -19.06 -1.71 -9.99
N GLN A 556 -18.88 -3.01 -10.26
CA GLN A 556 -18.15 -3.92 -9.39
C GLN A 556 -16.71 -3.46 -9.14
N ASN A 557 -16.00 -3.02 -10.19
CA ASN A 557 -14.64 -2.50 -10.06
C ASN A 557 -14.59 -1.23 -9.19
N LEU A 558 -15.49 -0.28 -9.44
CA LEU A 558 -15.56 0.97 -8.68
C LEU A 558 -15.81 0.73 -7.18
N VAL A 559 -16.80 -0.11 -6.85
CA VAL A 559 -17.14 -0.37 -5.44
C VAL A 559 -16.09 -1.23 -4.73
N HIS A 560 -15.36 -2.10 -5.44
CA HIS A 560 -14.19 -2.78 -4.88
C HIS A 560 -13.09 -1.80 -4.45
N VAL A 561 -12.79 -0.80 -5.29
CA VAL A 561 -11.83 0.25 -4.93
C VAL A 561 -12.35 1.06 -3.73
N LEU A 562 -13.64 1.38 -3.68
CA LEU A 562 -14.25 2.03 -2.51
C LEU A 562 -14.10 1.20 -1.24
N GLN A 563 -14.30 -0.12 -1.31
CA GLN A 563 -14.11 -1.02 -0.17
C GLN A 563 -12.66 -1.05 0.33
N MET A 564 -11.68 -0.96 -0.58
CA MET A 564 -10.27 -0.86 -0.21
C MET A 564 -9.98 0.46 0.51
N LEU A 565 -10.48 1.58 -0.04
CA LEU A 565 -10.35 2.91 0.57
C LEU A 565 -11.06 2.99 1.93
N TYR A 566 -12.19 2.32 2.08
CA TYR A 566 -12.90 2.21 3.34
C TYR A 566 -12.05 1.51 4.41
N LYS A 567 -11.41 0.38 4.08
CA LYS A 567 -10.48 -0.30 5.00
C LYS A 567 -9.32 0.61 5.43
N VAL A 568 -8.81 1.43 4.50
CA VAL A 568 -7.80 2.45 4.81
C VAL A 568 -8.33 3.50 5.77
N SER A 569 -9.58 3.95 5.62
CA SER A 569 -10.16 4.97 6.49
C SER A 569 -10.45 4.47 7.91
N CYS A 570 -10.67 3.17 8.08
CA CYS A 570 -10.88 2.56 9.39
C CYS A 570 -9.59 2.37 10.20
N SER A 571 -8.41 2.41 9.58
CA SER A 571 -7.12 2.25 10.25
C SER A 571 -6.55 3.59 10.74
N GLY A 572 -7.19 4.22 11.76
CA GLY A 572 -6.69 5.45 12.39
C GLY A 572 -7.79 6.47 12.71
N LYS A 573 -7.47 7.51 13.50
CA LYS A 573 -8.39 8.62 13.81
C LYS A 573 -8.48 9.58 12.62
N ARG A 574 -9.33 9.29 11.63
CA ARG A 574 -9.54 10.10 10.43
C ARG A 574 -10.87 10.84 10.44
N LYS A 575 -10.93 11.98 9.72
CA LYS A 575 -12.16 12.78 9.55
C LYS A 575 -13.09 12.24 8.44
N ILE A 576 -12.78 11.07 7.87
CA ILE A 576 -13.59 10.40 6.85
C ILE A 576 -14.51 9.43 7.57
N THR A 577 -15.80 9.64 7.45
CA THR A 577 -16.82 8.83 8.10
C THR A 577 -17.31 7.69 7.20
N SER A 578 -17.92 6.68 7.77
CA SER A 578 -18.59 5.62 7.01
C SER A 578 -19.64 6.17 6.02
N GLY A 579 -20.29 7.28 6.38
CA GLY A 579 -21.25 7.96 5.52
C GLY A 579 -20.68 8.51 4.20
N ASP A 580 -19.38 8.81 4.13
CA ASP A 580 -18.74 9.28 2.89
C ASP A 580 -18.68 8.18 1.80
N PHE A 581 -18.92 6.91 2.17
CA PHE A 581 -18.90 5.74 1.26
C PHE A 581 -20.28 5.25 0.87
N VAL A 582 -21.31 5.60 1.65
CA VAL A 582 -22.69 5.10 1.46
C VAL A 582 -23.29 5.63 0.15
N ILE A 583 -23.87 4.72 -0.63
CA ILE A 583 -24.62 5.03 -1.85
C ILE A 583 -26.12 4.84 -1.53
N TYR A 584 -26.82 5.93 -1.23
CA TYR A 584 -28.22 5.87 -0.77
C TYR A 584 -29.18 5.29 -1.82
N GLU A 585 -28.90 5.51 -3.09
CA GLU A 585 -29.69 5.00 -4.22
C GLU A 585 -29.71 3.47 -4.29
N ILE A 586 -28.78 2.80 -3.64
CA ILE A 586 -28.70 1.34 -3.67
C ILE A 586 -29.84 0.67 -2.90
N ASN A 587 -30.47 1.40 -1.98
CA ASN A 587 -31.62 0.88 -1.23
C ASN A 587 -32.82 0.52 -2.13
N VAL A 588 -32.92 1.12 -3.30
CA VAL A 588 -33.99 0.86 -4.29
C VAL A 588 -33.67 -0.40 -5.13
N LEU A 589 -32.42 -0.85 -5.13
CA LEU A 589 -31.94 -1.94 -5.99
C LEU A 589 -31.92 -3.32 -5.32
N PHE A 590 -32.39 -3.47 -4.06
CA PHE A 590 -32.34 -4.71 -3.32
C PHE A 590 -32.97 -5.90 -4.03
N GLU A 591 -33.95 -5.67 -4.90
CA GLU A 591 -34.60 -6.71 -5.69
C GLU A 591 -33.79 -7.14 -6.93
N ILE A 592 -32.77 -6.36 -7.32
CA ILE A 592 -32.07 -6.47 -8.61
C ILE A 592 -30.58 -6.75 -8.45
N CYS A 593 -29.94 -6.33 -7.35
CA CYS A 593 -28.51 -6.54 -7.14
C CYS A 593 -28.19 -8.01 -6.83
N THR A 594 -27.21 -8.55 -7.58
CA THR A 594 -26.70 -9.89 -7.29
C THR A 594 -26.05 -9.94 -5.90
N LEU A 595 -26.39 -10.97 -5.13
CA LEU A 595 -25.83 -11.27 -3.81
C LEU A 595 -24.29 -11.20 -3.75
N ALA A 596 -23.60 -11.39 -4.88
CA ALA A 596 -22.16 -11.32 -5.01
C ALA A 596 -21.60 -9.90 -4.75
N LEU A 597 -22.23 -8.84 -5.29
CA LEU A 597 -21.82 -7.47 -5.06
C LEU A 597 -21.97 -7.08 -3.58
N LEU A 598 -23.06 -7.53 -2.98
CA LEU A 598 -23.38 -7.28 -1.58
C LEU A 598 -22.31 -7.89 -0.65
N ASN A 599 -21.88 -9.12 -0.95
CA ASN A 599 -20.92 -9.86 -0.13
C ASN A 599 -19.51 -9.25 -0.14
N SER A 600 -19.13 -8.55 -1.20
CA SER A 600 -17.77 -8.05 -1.39
C SER A 600 -17.56 -6.61 -0.96
N THR A 601 -18.64 -5.81 -0.85
CA THR A 601 -18.52 -4.34 -0.67
C THR A 601 -19.53 -3.74 0.32
N PRO A 602 -19.47 -4.15 1.60
CA PRO A 602 -20.44 -3.69 2.63
C PRO A 602 -20.39 -2.19 2.92
N CYS A 603 -19.32 -1.49 2.61
CA CYS A 603 -19.16 -0.06 2.93
C CYS A 603 -20.13 0.86 2.18
N ILE A 604 -20.69 0.41 1.06
CA ILE A 604 -21.61 1.24 0.26
C ILE A 604 -23.06 1.23 0.77
N PHE A 605 -23.37 0.36 1.73
CA PHE A 605 -24.70 0.22 2.31
C PHE A 605 -24.83 1.01 3.61
N ASN A 606 -25.94 1.72 3.79
CA ASN A 606 -26.30 2.25 5.08
C ASN A 606 -26.82 1.14 6.01
N LEU A 607 -26.93 1.45 7.29
CA LEU A 607 -27.37 0.48 8.29
C LEU A 607 -28.77 -0.09 8.01
N GLU A 608 -29.70 0.76 7.55
CA GLU A 608 -31.07 0.33 7.20
C GLU A 608 -31.04 -0.72 6.09
N ALA A 609 -30.24 -0.49 5.05
CA ALA A 609 -30.04 -1.44 3.97
C ALA A 609 -29.47 -2.77 4.45
N LYS A 610 -28.48 -2.74 5.34
CA LYS A 610 -27.89 -3.93 5.96
C LYS A 610 -28.91 -4.71 6.78
N CYS A 611 -29.75 -4.04 7.57
CA CYS A 611 -30.84 -4.66 8.33
C CYS A 611 -31.92 -5.26 7.43
N ASN A 612 -32.28 -4.59 6.33
CA ASN A 612 -33.23 -5.12 5.37
C ASN A 612 -32.70 -6.38 4.65
N LEU A 613 -31.39 -6.42 4.37
CA LEU A 613 -30.74 -7.63 3.84
C LEU A 613 -30.85 -8.83 4.77
N LEU A 614 -30.72 -8.64 6.09
CA LEU A 614 -30.94 -9.70 7.06
C LEU A 614 -32.33 -10.31 6.91
N LYS A 615 -33.36 -9.47 6.79
CA LYS A 615 -34.75 -9.91 6.64
C LYS A 615 -34.97 -10.68 5.33
N LEU A 616 -34.38 -10.23 4.23
CA LEU A 616 -34.51 -10.90 2.93
C LEU A 616 -33.81 -12.27 2.86
N ARG A 617 -32.84 -12.51 3.73
CA ARG A 617 -32.09 -13.78 3.81
C ARG A 617 -32.74 -14.81 4.75
N GLN A 618 -33.76 -14.44 5.49
CA GLN A 618 -34.51 -15.41 6.30
C GLN A 618 -35.13 -16.45 5.40
N VAL A 619 -34.85 -17.74 5.71
CA VAL A 619 -35.45 -18.86 5.00
C VAL A 619 -36.94 -18.88 5.36
N ARG A 620 -37.80 -19.13 4.39
CA ARG A 620 -39.28 -19.19 4.59
C ARG A 620 -39.72 -20.36 5.47
N THR A 621 -38.82 -21.05 6.16
CA THR A 621 -39.12 -22.13 7.11
C THR A 621 -39.25 -21.58 8.50
N CYS A 622 -40.08 -22.19 9.33
CA CYS A 622 -40.25 -21.86 10.73
C CYS A 622 -39.43 -22.82 11.61
N PHE A 623 -38.64 -22.23 12.54
CA PHE A 623 -38.02 -23.00 13.62
C PHE A 623 -38.87 -22.89 14.88
N ARG A 624 -39.56 -23.98 15.25
CA ARG A 624 -40.47 -23.99 16.38
C ARG A 624 -39.77 -24.52 17.63
N LEU A 625 -39.75 -23.72 18.71
CA LEU A 625 -39.33 -24.12 20.05
C LEU A 625 -40.55 -24.33 20.91
N VAL A 626 -40.70 -25.53 21.49
CA VAL A 626 -41.76 -25.86 22.44
C VAL A 626 -41.16 -25.94 23.84
N LEU A 627 -41.54 -25.05 24.75
CA LEU A 627 -40.86 -24.81 26.02
C LEU A 627 -41.84 -24.86 27.19
N ARG A 628 -41.39 -25.35 28.34
CA ARG A 628 -42.05 -25.19 29.62
C ARG A 628 -41.51 -23.94 30.31
N ARG A 629 -42.37 -23.11 30.87
CA ARG A 629 -41.92 -21.91 31.61
C ARG A 629 -41.05 -22.30 32.83
N SER A 630 -41.35 -23.37 33.49
CA SER A 630 -40.60 -23.90 34.65
C SER A 630 -39.24 -24.50 34.33
N ALA A 631 -38.99 -24.89 33.06
CA ALA A 631 -37.76 -25.56 32.59
C ALA A 631 -37.21 -24.90 31.31
N LEU A 632 -37.28 -23.58 31.26
CA LEU A 632 -37.02 -22.80 30.05
C LEU A 632 -35.65 -23.07 29.42
N LEU A 633 -34.58 -23.06 30.21
CA LEU A 633 -33.21 -23.33 29.74
C LEU A 633 -32.97 -24.76 29.34
N GLU A 634 -33.49 -25.73 30.12
CA GLU A 634 -33.31 -27.15 29.85
C GLU A 634 -33.96 -27.54 28.50
N ASP A 635 -35.23 -27.13 28.32
CA ASP A 635 -35.98 -27.42 27.11
C ASP A 635 -35.38 -26.75 25.90
N CYS A 636 -34.94 -25.49 26.05
CA CYS A 636 -34.28 -24.71 25.01
C CYS A 636 -32.97 -25.38 24.57
N PHE A 637 -32.09 -25.68 25.51
CA PHE A 637 -30.80 -26.28 25.24
C PHE A 637 -30.94 -27.69 24.63
N ALA A 638 -31.89 -28.51 25.10
CA ALA A 638 -32.17 -29.82 24.52
C ALA A 638 -32.58 -29.75 23.04
N GLN A 639 -33.42 -28.78 22.68
CA GLN A 639 -33.87 -28.61 21.30
C GLN A 639 -32.79 -27.95 20.42
N LEU A 640 -31.96 -27.02 20.92
CA LEU A 640 -30.88 -26.43 20.18
C LEU A 640 -29.73 -27.42 19.87
N ARG A 641 -29.49 -28.39 20.75
CA ARG A 641 -28.50 -29.47 20.51
C ARG A 641 -28.84 -30.27 19.28
N THR A 642 -30.10 -30.64 19.13
CA THR A 642 -30.60 -31.52 18.06
C THR A 642 -30.95 -30.77 16.77
N ALA A 643 -31.11 -29.45 16.83
CA ALA A 643 -31.49 -28.65 15.68
C ALA A 643 -30.39 -28.61 14.60
N ASN A 644 -30.79 -28.83 13.35
CA ASN A 644 -29.90 -28.71 12.21
C ASN A 644 -29.73 -27.24 11.78
N GLN A 645 -28.65 -26.93 11.05
CA GLN A 645 -28.34 -25.58 10.63
C GLN A 645 -29.42 -24.93 9.75
N THR A 646 -30.12 -25.74 8.94
CA THR A 646 -31.17 -25.25 8.04
C THR A 646 -32.38 -24.79 8.83
N ALA A 647 -32.80 -25.55 9.86
CA ALA A 647 -33.89 -25.18 10.74
C ALA A 647 -33.61 -23.88 11.50
N LEU A 648 -32.41 -23.73 12.06
CA LEU A 648 -31.99 -22.53 12.81
C LEU A 648 -31.99 -21.23 11.98
N LYS A 649 -31.91 -21.33 10.66
CA LYS A 649 -32.02 -20.19 9.72
C LYS A 649 -33.47 -19.81 9.38
N GLY A 650 -34.45 -20.52 9.90
CA GLY A 650 -35.87 -20.19 9.82
C GLY A 650 -36.24 -19.05 10.78
N TRP A 651 -37.40 -18.45 10.60
CA TRP A 651 -37.92 -17.51 11.59
C TRP A 651 -38.34 -18.28 12.86
N LEU A 652 -37.93 -17.71 14.02
CA LEU A 652 -38.17 -18.35 15.31
C LEU A 652 -39.63 -18.22 15.75
N GLN A 653 -40.26 -19.36 16.08
CA GLN A 653 -41.55 -19.43 16.72
C GLN A 653 -41.39 -20.10 18.08
N VAL A 654 -41.83 -19.43 19.14
CA VAL A 654 -41.79 -19.95 20.52
C VAL A 654 -43.20 -20.28 20.97
N VAL A 655 -43.36 -21.49 21.48
CA VAL A 655 -44.65 -21.98 21.99
C VAL A 655 -44.46 -22.51 23.43
N TYR A 656 -45.21 -21.99 24.36
CA TYR A 656 -45.24 -22.55 25.72
C TYR A 656 -46.24 -23.67 25.84
N SER A 657 -45.82 -24.77 26.47
CA SER A 657 -46.64 -25.99 26.60
C SER A 657 -47.90 -25.81 27.46
N GLU A 658 -47.89 -24.79 28.32
CA GLU A 658 -49.00 -24.49 29.22
C GLU A 658 -50.16 -23.71 28.51
N LYS A 659 -49.88 -23.00 27.44
CA LYS A 659 -50.88 -22.30 26.61
C LYS A 659 -50.44 -22.46 25.13
N PHE A 660 -51.23 -23.15 24.31
CA PHE A 660 -50.96 -23.42 22.90
C PHE A 660 -51.25 -22.21 21.97
N GLU A 661 -51.29 -20.97 22.46
CA GLU A 661 -51.45 -19.81 21.61
C GLU A 661 -50.14 -19.39 20.98
N GLU A 662 -50.15 -19.39 19.64
CA GLU A 662 -49.00 -18.98 18.81
C GLU A 662 -49.00 -17.45 18.65
N THR A 663 -48.14 -16.75 19.40
CA THR A 663 -48.05 -15.30 19.28
C THR A 663 -46.56 -14.86 19.22
N ASP A 664 -46.26 -13.74 18.54
CA ASP A 664 -44.94 -13.07 18.56
C ASP A 664 -44.54 -12.63 19.99
N VAL A 665 -45.48 -12.62 20.88
CA VAL A 665 -45.35 -12.44 22.33
C VAL A 665 -44.33 -13.36 22.92
N ASN A 666 -44.47 -14.65 22.66
CA ASN A 666 -43.65 -15.70 23.26
C ASN A 666 -42.18 -15.54 22.90
N LYS A 667 -41.84 -15.04 21.72
CA LYS A 667 -40.47 -14.86 21.27
C LYS A 667 -39.71 -13.78 22.08
N ARG A 668 -40.36 -12.64 22.35
CA ARG A 668 -39.73 -11.57 23.15
C ARG A 668 -39.59 -11.95 24.62
N ASP A 669 -40.66 -12.54 25.19
CA ASP A 669 -40.66 -13.09 26.54
C ASP A 669 -39.57 -14.16 26.72
N PHE A 670 -39.45 -15.05 25.75
CA PHE A 670 -38.38 -16.05 25.69
C PHE A 670 -36.99 -15.45 25.77
N PHE A 671 -36.66 -14.55 24.87
CA PHE A 671 -35.31 -13.94 24.87
C PHE A 671 -35.05 -13.15 26.16
N LEU A 672 -36.01 -12.38 26.66
CA LEU A 672 -35.86 -11.63 27.90
C LEU A 672 -35.52 -12.56 29.06
N ASN A 673 -36.25 -13.64 29.25
CA ASN A 673 -36.07 -14.56 30.40
C ASN A 673 -34.85 -15.43 30.26
N VAL A 674 -34.55 -15.97 29.05
CA VAL A 674 -33.37 -16.81 28.82
C VAL A 674 -32.09 -16.00 29.03
N PHE A 675 -32.00 -14.81 28.46
CA PHE A 675 -30.79 -13.99 28.64
C PHE A 675 -30.66 -13.48 30.07
N ARG A 676 -31.76 -13.13 30.74
CA ARG A 676 -31.70 -12.77 32.17
C ARG A 676 -31.08 -13.90 32.98
N THR A 677 -31.60 -15.12 32.87
CA THR A 677 -31.11 -16.27 33.64
C THR A 677 -29.64 -16.63 33.32
N LEU A 678 -29.26 -16.56 32.06
CA LEU A 678 -27.87 -16.86 31.65
C LEU A 678 -26.86 -15.79 32.07
N LEU A 679 -27.30 -14.53 32.17
CA LEU A 679 -26.44 -13.39 32.53
C LEU A 679 -26.44 -13.06 34.03
N GLU A 680 -27.25 -13.72 34.86
CA GLU A 680 -27.23 -13.56 36.33
C GLU A 680 -25.90 -14.11 36.90
N PRO A 681 -25.31 -13.47 37.94
CA PRO A 681 -24.08 -13.94 38.56
C PRO A 681 -24.13 -15.40 39.03
N GLU A 682 -25.31 -15.85 39.44
CA GLU A 682 -25.59 -17.22 39.91
C GLU A 682 -25.37 -18.29 38.82
N SER A 683 -25.49 -17.89 37.54
CA SER A 683 -25.21 -18.77 36.41
C SER A 683 -23.75 -19.18 36.32
N LYS A 684 -22.82 -18.36 36.85
CA LYS A 684 -21.35 -18.54 36.76
C LYS A 684 -20.82 -18.67 35.33
N MET A 685 -21.59 -18.20 34.36
CA MET A 685 -21.23 -18.27 32.95
C MET A 685 -20.20 -17.23 32.55
N PHE A 686 -20.23 -16.05 33.17
CA PHE A 686 -19.39 -14.91 32.84
C PHE A 686 -18.77 -14.29 34.09
N ILE A 687 -17.65 -13.61 33.91
CA ILE A 687 -17.05 -12.73 34.92
C ILE A 687 -17.57 -11.30 34.71
N TYR A 688 -17.79 -10.59 35.81
CA TYR A 688 -18.23 -9.21 35.82
C TYR A 688 -17.04 -8.27 36.01
N ASN A 689 -17.09 -7.13 35.36
CA ASN A 689 -16.11 -6.06 35.61
C ASN A 689 -16.29 -5.44 37.00
N ASP A 690 -15.34 -4.59 37.44
CA ASP A 690 -15.33 -3.96 38.76
C ASP A 690 -16.62 -3.18 39.08
N THR A 691 -17.26 -2.59 38.07
CA THR A 691 -18.50 -1.80 38.20
C THR A 691 -19.77 -2.64 38.10
N LYS A 692 -19.64 -3.93 37.79
CA LYS A 692 -20.75 -4.87 37.52
C LYS A 692 -21.66 -4.42 36.37
N THR A 693 -21.15 -3.62 35.45
CA THR A 693 -21.88 -3.12 34.28
C THR A 693 -21.63 -3.90 33.02
N LEU A 694 -20.46 -4.53 32.90
CA LEU A 694 -20.05 -5.33 31.76
C LEU A 694 -19.63 -6.73 32.21
N ILE A 695 -19.72 -7.66 31.26
CA ILE A 695 -19.32 -9.06 31.42
C ILE A 695 -18.28 -9.46 30.41
N TRP A 696 -17.47 -10.48 30.77
CA TRP A 696 -16.53 -11.11 29.86
C TRP A 696 -16.47 -12.61 30.10
N PHE A 697 -15.88 -13.34 29.17
CA PHE A 697 -15.67 -14.78 29.31
C PHE A 697 -14.64 -15.07 30.41
N PRO A 698 -14.81 -16.11 31.24
CA PRO A 698 -13.82 -16.50 32.23
C PRO A 698 -12.64 -17.21 31.57
N ALA A 699 -11.44 -17.04 32.14
CA ALA A 699 -10.26 -17.78 31.71
C ALA A 699 -10.38 -19.28 32.04
N GLU A 700 -11.01 -19.60 33.18
CA GLU A 700 -11.39 -20.96 33.57
C GLU A 700 -12.90 -21.08 33.70
N PRO A 701 -13.57 -21.75 32.75
CA PRO A 701 -14.99 -21.89 32.76
C PRO A 701 -15.42 -22.86 33.90
N SER A 702 -16.39 -22.44 34.71
CA SER A 702 -17.06 -23.30 35.69
C SER A 702 -18.09 -24.22 35.06
N LEU A 703 -18.52 -23.92 33.82
CA LEU A 703 -19.50 -24.69 33.07
C LEU A 703 -18.82 -25.46 31.93
N GLN A 704 -19.54 -26.48 31.40
CA GLN A 704 -19.09 -27.20 30.22
C GLN A 704 -19.04 -26.26 28.99
N GLU A 705 -18.09 -26.44 28.12
CA GLU A 705 -17.89 -25.65 26.91
C GLU A 705 -19.13 -25.61 26.01
N GLU A 706 -19.90 -26.68 26.00
CA GLU A 706 -21.18 -26.77 25.26
C GLU A 706 -22.16 -25.65 25.67
N SER A 707 -22.15 -25.19 26.92
CA SER A 707 -23.04 -24.11 27.37
C SER A 707 -22.74 -22.79 26.62
N TYR A 708 -21.47 -22.50 26.32
CA TYR A 708 -21.07 -21.35 25.54
C TYR A 708 -21.46 -21.49 24.06
N PHE A 709 -21.34 -22.68 23.53
CA PHE A 709 -21.85 -22.98 22.18
C PHE A 709 -23.35 -22.69 22.07
N LEU A 710 -24.14 -23.17 23.05
CA LEU A 710 -25.61 -22.97 23.08
C LEU A 710 -25.95 -21.48 23.29
N PHE A 711 -25.21 -20.79 24.12
CA PHE A 711 -25.33 -19.32 24.28
C PHE A 711 -25.04 -18.61 22.95
N GLY A 712 -24.02 -19.04 22.21
CA GLY A 712 -23.72 -18.55 20.86
C GLY A 712 -24.89 -18.77 19.89
N CYS A 713 -25.53 -19.94 19.93
CA CYS A 713 -26.74 -20.21 19.13
C CYS A 713 -27.88 -19.26 19.49
N LEU A 714 -28.10 -18.97 20.78
CA LEU A 714 -29.13 -18.02 21.23
C LEU A 714 -28.86 -16.60 20.75
N CYS A 715 -27.62 -16.12 20.88
CA CYS A 715 -27.21 -14.82 20.35
C CYS A 715 -27.40 -14.76 18.82
N GLY A 716 -27.06 -15.83 18.11
CA GLY A 716 -27.29 -15.96 16.68
C GLY A 716 -28.77 -15.91 16.30
N LEU A 717 -29.63 -16.61 17.05
CA LEU A 717 -31.10 -16.58 16.85
C LEU A 717 -31.68 -15.21 17.11
N ALA A 718 -31.23 -14.49 18.15
CA ALA A 718 -31.67 -13.13 18.45
C ALA A 718 -31.29 -12.17 17.31
N PHE A 719 -30.03 -12.22 16.86
CA PHE A 719 -29.56 -11.43 15.72
C PHE A 719 -30.34 -11.74 14.44
N TYR A 720 -30.48 -13.03 14.10
CA TYR A 720 -31.14 -13.47 12.86
C TYR A 720 -32.63 -13.12 12.84
N ASN A 721 -33.28 -13.07 14.01
CA ASN A 721 -34.69 -12.71 14.17
C ASN A 721 -34.89 -11.21 14.47
N ASN A 722 -33.85 -10.40 14.34
CA ASN A 722 -33.88 -8.95 14.57
C ASN A 722 -34.47 -8.58 15.96
N SER A 723 -34.12 -9.38 16.98
CA SER A 723 -34.56 -9.18 18.37
C SER A 723 -33.45 -8.50 19.15
N VAL A 724 -33.78 -7.34 19.72
CA VAL A 724 -32.85 -6.64 20.63
C VAL A 724 -32.80 -7.43 21.94
N VAL A 725 -31.58 -7.67 22.45
CA VAL A 725 -31.36 -8.43 23.69
C VAL A 725 -30.36 -7.68 24.58
N ASN A 726 -30.50 -7.82 25.87
CA ASN A 726 -29.54 -7.24 26.79
C ASN A 726 -28.28 -8.12 26.84
N LEU A 727 -27.22 -7.64 26.20
CA LEU A 727 -25.89 -8.27 26.17
C LEU A 727 -24.85 -7.25 26.65
N PRO A 728 -24.55 -7.20 27.96
CA PRO A 728 -23.63 -6.21 28.54
C PRO A 728 -22.18 -6.57 28.29
N PHE A 729 -21.82 -6.83 27.04
CA PHE A 729 -20.43 -7.09 26.60
C PHE A 729 -19.78 -5.81 26.09
N PRO A 730 -18.45 -5.65 26.28
CA PRO A 730 -17.68 -4.58 25.64
C PRO A 730 -17.68 -4.76 24.12
N LEU A 731 -17.29 -3.70 23.40
CA LEU A 731 -17.19 -3.71 21.94
C LEU A 731 -16.28 -4.83 21.41
N ALA A 732 -15.32 -5.29 22.24
CA ALA A 732 -14.43 -6.40 21.95
C ALA A 732 -15.14 -7.66 21.47
N LEU A 733 -16.29 -8.02 22.03
CA LEU A 733 -17.08 -9.20 21.58
C LEU A 733 -17.45 -9.07 20.11
N PHE A 734 -17.98 -7.93 19.73
CA PHE A 734 -18.48 -7.65 18.38
C PHE A 734 -17.31 -7.49 17.39
N LYS A 735 -16.16 -6.92 17.83
CA LYS A 735 -14.92 -6.93 17.04
C LYS A 735 -14.45 -8.34 16.73
N LYS A 736 -14.37 -9.21 17.74
CA LYS A 736 -13.97 -10.61 17.57
C LYS A 736 -14.92 -11.38 16.64
N LEU A 737 -16.22 -11.13 16.71
CA LEU A 737 -17.20 -11.75 15.80
C LEU A 737 -16.98 -11.32 14.33
N VAL A 738 -16.63 -10.08 14.05
CA VAL A 738 -16.35 -9.65 12.68
C VAL A 738 -14.90 -9.89 12.23
N GLY A 739 -14.07 -10.45 13.12
CA GLY A 739 -12.66 -10.80 12.83
C GLY A 739 -11.67 -9.65 13.01
N ILE A 740 -12.02 -8.64 13.80
CA ILE A 740 -11.16 -7.52 14.17
C ILE A 740 -10.55 -7.81 15.55
N GLN A 741 -9.24 -7.55 15.69
CA GLN A 741 -8.56 -7.73 16.97
C GLN A 741 -8.95 -6.63 17.96
N PRO A 742 -9.24 -6.98 19.23
CA PRO A 742 -9.42 -6.01 20.31
C PRO A 742 -8.14 -5.20 20.57
N THR A 743 -8.32 -3.98 21.09
CA THR A 743 -7.26 -3.03 21.38
C THR A 743 -7.28 -2.62 22.86
N LEU A 744 -6.30 -1.80 23.29
CA LEU A 744 -6.28 -1.23 24.64
C LEU A 744 -7.56 -0.44 24.97
N GLU A 745 -8.20 0.20 23.97
CA GLU A 745 -9.46 0.93 24.15
C GLU A 745 -10.59 -0.03 24.58
N ASP A 746 -10.63 -1.25 24.03
CA ASP A 746 -11.64 -2.26 24.38
C ASP A 746 -11.39 -2.83 25.78
N LEU A 747 -10.13 -3.00 26.18
CA LEU A 747 -9.78 -3.38 27.53
C LEU A 747 -10.12 -2.25 28.51
N THR A 748 -9.94 -1.00 28.13
CA THR A 748 -10.33 0.17 28.91
C THR A 748 -11.86 0.26 29.09
N GLU A 749 -12.65 -0.14 28.07
CA GLU A 749 -14.10 -0.25 28.20
C GLU A 749 -14.48 -1.32 29.23
N LEU A 750 -13.82 -2.49 29.20
CA LEU A 750 -14.10 -3.58 30.16
C LEU A 750 -13.59 -3.27 31.57
N SER A 751 -12.35 -2.84 31.69
CA SER A 751 -11.71 -2.48 32.99
C SER A 751 -11.05 -1.11 32.89
N PRO A 752 -11.78 -0.04 33.26
CA PRO A 752 -11.25 1.33 33.14
C PRO A 752 -10.02 1.59 34.03
N VAL A 753 -9.88 0.88 35.14
CA VAL A 753 -8.70 1.01 36.01
C VAL A 753 -7.48 0.43 35.34
N LEU A 754 -7.58 -0.81 34.87
CA LEU A 754 -6.48 -1.50 34.20
C LEU A 754 -6.09 -0.78 32.90
N GLY A 755 -7.07 -0.39 32.08
CA GLY A 755 -6.83 0.31 30.83
C GLY A 755 -6.06 1.62 31.02
N ARG A 756 -6.40 2.39 32.06
CA ARG A 756 -5.65 3.61 32.41
C ARG A 756 -4.24 3.30 32.88
N SER A 757 -4.07 2.26 33.69
CA SER A 757 -2.73 1.86 34.16
C SER A 757 -1.82 1.49 32.98
N LEU A 758 -2.33 0.72 32.01
CA LEU A 758 -1.57 0.37 30.82
C LEU A 758 -1.30 1.58 29.91
N GLN A 759 -2.24 2.52 29.83
CA GLN A 759 -2.01 3.77 29.11
C GLN A 759 -0.91 4.60 29.78
N TYR A 760 -0.85 4.67 31.12
CA TYR A 760 0.24 5.35 31.83
C TYR A 760 1.60 4.73 31.51
N VAL A 761 1.70 3.40 31.42
CA VAL A 761 2.95 2.72 31.03
C VAL A 761 3.42 3.19 29.63
N LEU A 762 2.49 3.37 28.69
CA LEU A 762 2.82 3.89 27.37
C LEU A 762 3.26 5.37 27.39
N ASP A 763 2.62 6.18 28.25
CA ASP A 763 2.82 7.62 28.32
C ASP A 763 4.02 8.04 29.20
N TYR A 764 4.55 7.15 30.07
CA TYR A 764 5.74 7.41 30.85
C TYR A 764 6.97 7.73 30.00
N SER A 765 7.83 8.63 30.49
CA SER A 765 9.14 8.87 29.89
C SER A 765 9.98 7.59 29.89
N ASP A 766 10.97 7.54 29.01
CA ASP A 766 11.79 6.33 28.87
C ASP A 766 12.58 6.02 30.17
N GLU A 767 13.05 7.06 30.88
CA GLU A 767 13.75 6.91 32.18
C GLU A 767 12.82 6.43 33.28
N ASP A 768 11.56 6.86 33.29
CA ASP A 768 10.61 6.46 34.32
C ASP A 768 10.15 5.01 34.19
N VAL A 769 9.96 4.51 32.97
CA VAL A 769 9.57 3.11 32.71
C VAL A 769 10.61 2.14 33.22
N ASP A 770 11.89 2.42 32.96
CA ASP A 770 13.00 1.55 33.37
C ASP A 770 13.16 1.48 34.91
N CYS A 771 12.57 2.44 35.65
CA CYS A 771 12.56 2.46 37.12
C CYS A 771 11.37 1.73 37.75
N LEU A 772 10.39 1.25 36.99
CA LEU A 772 9.16 0.63 37.53
C LEU A 772 9.35 -0.84 37.96
N ASP A 773 10.47 -1.48 37.64
CA ASP A 773 10.75 -2.91 37.92
C ASP A 773 9.61 -3.86 37.48
N MET A 774 8.85 -3.47 36.46
CA MET A 774 7.75 -4.28 35.93
C MET A 774 8.28 -5.42 35.08
N THR A 775 7.64 -6.57 35.17
CA THR A 775 7.95 -7.73 34.31
C THR A 775 6.77 -8.11 33.41
N PHE A 776 7.03 -8.96 32.41
CA PHE A 776 5.99 -9.55 31.55
C PHE A 776 5.11 -10.58 32.30
N LYS A 777 5.07 -10.50 33.61
CA LYS A 777 4.28 -11.35 34.50
C LYS A 777 3.10 -10.57 35.04
N ILE A 778 1.89 -11.10 34.87
CA ILE A 778 0.64 -10.44 35.23
C ILE A 778 -0.26 -11.32 36.06
N ILE A 779 -1.22 -10.71 36.76
CA ILE A 779 -2.31 -11.42 37.41
C ILE A 779 -3.61 -11.16 36.64
N TRP A 780 -4.23 -12.20 36.12
CA TRP A 780 -5.52 -12.14 35.47
C TRP A 780 -6.43 -13.27 35.94
N ASP A 781 -7.67 -12.96 36.26
CA ASP A 781 -8.69 -13.88 36.78
C ASP A 781 -8.12 -14.77 37.92
N ASN A 782 -7.47 -14.11 38.89
CA ASN A 782 -6.78 -14.73 40.07
C ASN A 782 -5.64 -15.70 39.70
N LYS A 783 -5.11 -15.66 38.50
CA LYS A 783 -3.94 -16.46 38.08
C LYS A 783 -2.79 -15.58 37.68
N GLU A 784 -1.60 -16.07 38.09
CA GLU A 784 -0.33 -15.48 37.68
C GLU A 784 0.08 -16.06 36.32
N VAL A 785 0.39 -15.21 35.36
CA VAL A 785 0.65 -15.58 33.96
C VAL A 785 1.86 -14.86 33.42
N GLU A 786 2.74 -15.59 32.76
CA GLU A 786 3.88 -15.07 31.99
C GLU A 786 3.40 -14.73 30.58
N LEU A 787 3.51 -13.47 30.15
CA LEU A 787 3.06 -13.03 28.83
C LEU A 787 4.01 -13.46 27.70
N ASP A 788 5.30 -13.60 28.02
CA ASP A 788 6.31 -14.13 27.09
C ASP A 788 6.80 -15.51 27.55
N PRO A 789 6.29 -16.62 26.98
CA PRO A 789 6.69 -17.96 27.40
C PRO A 789 8.13 -18.33 27.03
N ASN A 790 8.80 -17.56 26.16
CA ASN A 790 10.16 -17.83 25.74
C ASN A 790 11.22 -17.19 26.66
N GLU A 791 10.83 -16.14 27.42
CA GLU A 791 11.74 -15.37 28.29
C GLU A 791 11.07 -15.09 29.62
N SER A 792 11.23 -16.05 30.57
CA SER A 792 10.65 -15.91 31.92
C SER A 792 11.35 -14.78 32.68
N GLY A 793 10.55 -13.90 33.31
CA GLY A 793 11.05 -12.76 34.06
C GLY A 793 11.52 -11.59 33.20
N LYS A 794 11.14 -11.55 31.93
CA LYS A 794 11.41 -10.42 31.01
C LYS A 794 10.94 -9.11 31.62
N VAL A 795 11.87 -8.14 31.78
CA VAL A 795 11.59 -6.83 32.36
C VAL A 795 10.99 -5.90 31.31
N VAL A 796 10.02 -5.06 31.71
CA VAL A 796 9.45 -4.03 30.89
C VAL A 796 10.41 -2.84 30.83
N THR A 797 10.80 -2.43 29.64
CA THR A 797 11.73 -1.33 29.38
C THR A 797 11.12 -0.32 28.40
N SER A 798 11.74 0.82 28.27
CA SER A 798 11.37 1.84 27.28
C SER A 798 11.25 1.30 25.85
N SER A 799 12.10 0.33 25.49
CA SER A 799 12.12 -0.27 24.15
C SER A 799 11.00 -1.29 23.90
N ASN A 800 10.48 -1.95 24.96
CA ASN A 800 9.48 -3.02 24.84
C ASN A 800 8.14 -2.71 25.53
N LYS A 801 7.94 -1.52 26.12
CA LYS A 801 6.70 -1.14 26.82
C LYS A 801 5.43 -1.32 25.98
N LYS A 802 5.52 -1.06 24.67
CA LYS A 802 4.41 -1.29 23.76
C LYS A 802 4.14 -2.78 23.55
N GLU A 803 5.19 -3.60 23.42
CA GLU A 803 5.07 -5.06 23.30
C GLU A 803 4.40 -5.64 24.54
N PHE A 804 4.77 -5.16 25.74
CA PHE A 804 4.13 -5.55 26.99
C PHE A 804 2.62 -5.24 26.99
N VAL A 805 2.24 -4.00 26.64
CA VAL A 805 0.83 -3.60 26.61
C VAL A 805 0.03 -4.38 25.57
N ASP A 806 0.59 -4.56 24.36
CA ASP A 806 -0.05 -5.33 23.29
C ASP A 806 -0.20 -6.81 23.72
N ALA A 807 0.80 -7.40 24.38
CA ALA A 807 0.75 -8.77 24.91
C ALA A 807 -0.28 -8.91 26.04
N TYR A 808 -0.39 -7.90 26.90
CA TYR A 808 -1.40 -7.88 27.97
C TYR A 808 -2.82 -7.87 27.39
N VAL A 809 -3.08 -6.97 26.43
CA VAL A 809 -4.38 -6.90 25.75
C VAL A 809 -4.70 -8.20 25.04
N ASP A 810 -3.76 -8.76 24.30
CA ASP A 810 -3.93 -10.02 23.58
C ASP A 810 -4.21 -11.18 24.54
N TYR A 811 -3.50 -11.25 25.66
CA TYR A 811 -3.76 -12.29 26.66
C TYR A 811 -5.18 -12.16 27.21
N THR A 812 -5.57 -11.01 27.72
CA THR A 812 -6.85 -10.79 28.41
C THR A 812 -8.06 -10.93 27.49
N MET A 813 -7.93 -10.43 26.24
CA MET A 813 -9.05 -10.41 25.31
C MET A 813 -9.11 -11.61 24.36
N ASN A 814 -7.99 -12.31 24.14
CA ASN A 814 -7.90 -13.40 23.18
C ASN A 814 -7.44 -14.72 23.82
N LYS A 815 -6.18 -14.81 24.30
CA LYS A 815 -5.58 -16.09 24.70
C LYS A 815 -6.27 -16.73 25.90
N SER A 816 -6.56 -15.94 26.95
CA SER A 816 -7.17 -16.47 28.18
C SER A 816 -8.57 -17.04 27.96
N VAL A 817 -9.28 -16.55 26.97
CA VAL A 817 -10.69 -16.91 26.68
C VAL A 817 -10.85 -17.71 25.38
N GLU A 818 -9.76 -18.11 24.74
CA GLU A 818 -9.77 -18.70 23.38
C GLU A 818 -10.72 -19.89 23.28
N ARG A 819 -10.60 -20.87 24.17
CA ARG A 819 -11.43 -22.08 24.17
C ARG A 819 -12.93 -21.77 24.28
N VAL A 820 -13.28 -20.94 25.24
CA VAL A 820 -14.68 -20.58 25.51
C VAL A 820 -15.25 -19.73 24.38
N PHE A 821 -14.46 -18.77 23.89
CA PHE A 821 -14.89 -17.89 22.81
C PHE A 821 -15.06 -18.64 21.49
N GLU A 822 -14.19 -19.59 21.15
CA GLU A 822 -14.35 -20.37 19.90
C GLU A 822 -15.62 -21.25 19.96
N GLU A 823 -15.98 -21.80 21.11
CA GLU A 823 -17.26 -22.51 21.25
C GLU A 823 -18.47 -21.56 21.11
N PHE A 824 -18.42 -20.38 21.74
CA PHE A 824 -19.43 -19.34 21.53
C PHE A 824 -19.57 -18.96 20.06
N LYS A 825 -18.46 -18.68 19.40
CA LYS A 825 -18.37 -18.30 18.01
C LYS A 825 -18.90 -19.41 17.07
N ARG A 826 -18.56 -20.66 17.34
CA ARG A 826 -19.06 -21.83 16.63
C ARG A 826 -20.58 -21.93 16.71
N GLY A 827 -21.15 -21.71 17.90
CA GLY A 827 -22.58 -21.66 18.11
C GLY A 827 -23.27 -20.51 17.36
N PHE A 828 -22.71 -19.31 17.46
CA PHE A 828 -23.21 -18.12 16.75
C PHE A 828 -23.24 -18.32 15.22
N TYR A 829 -22.17 -18.86 14.66
CA TYR A 829 -22.07 -19.12 13.22
C TYR A 829 -22.78 -20.40 12.75
N LYS A 830 -23.25 -21.27 13.66
CA LYS A 830 -24.20 -22.33 13.31
C LYS A 830 -25.54 -21.74 12.84
N VAL A 831 -25.94 -20.60 13.41
CA VAL A 831 -27.17 -19.87 13.05
C VAL A 831 -26.91 -18.86 11.94
N CYS A 832 -25.92 -17.98 12.15
CA CYS A 832 -25.61 -16.85 11.27
C CYS A 832 -24.56 -17.24 10.24
N ALA A 833 -24.74 -16.84 8.99
CA ALA A 833 -23.68 -16.98 8.00
C ALA A 833 -22.61 -15.92 8.26
N GLN A 834 -21.34 -16.34 8.33
CA GLN A 834 -20.22 -15.45 8.62
C GLN A 834 -20.15 -14.23 7.68
N ASN A 835 -20.38 -14.46 6.40
CA ASN A 835 -20.41 -13.40 5.39
C ASN A 835 -21.53 -12.37 5.61
N VAL A 836 -22.57 -12.70 6.36
CA VAL A 836 -23.66 -11.75 6.72
C VAL A 836 -23.23 -10.89 7.91
N VAL A 837 -22.60 -11.49 8.92
CA VAL A 837 -22.12 -10.79 10.11
C VAL A 837 -21.02 -9.80 9.75
N GLN A 838 -20.13 -10.17 8.84
CA GLN A 838 -19.04 -9.33 8.33
C GLN A 838 -19.50 -8.08 7.52
N PHE A 839 -20.80 -7.96 7.21
CA PHE A 839 -21.36 -6.72 6.66
C PHE A 839 -21.39 -5.57 7.65
N PHE A 840 -21.48 -5.88 8.93
CA PHE A 840 -21.63 -4.89 9.98
C PHE A 840 -20.27 -4.45 10.51
N GLN A 841 -20.19 -3.16 10.85
CA GLN A 841 -19.13 -2.71 11.73
C GLN A 841 -19.39 -3.23 13.16
N PRO A 842 -18.37 -3.36 14.00
CA PRO A 842 -18.57 -3.81 15.39
C PRO A 842 -19.66 -3.01 16.13
N GLU A 843 -19.66 -1.68 15.98
CA GLU A 843 -20.63 -0.77 16.58
C GLU A 843 -22.03 -0.97 16.00
N GLU A 844 -22.14 -1.18 14.69
CA GLU A 844 -23.41 -1.49 14.04
C GLU A 844 -23.95 -2.84 14.50
N LEU A 845 -23.08 -3.86 14.57
CA LEU A 845 -23.44 -5.20 15.03
C LEU A 845 -23.94 -5.15 16.49
N ARG A 846 -23.20 -4.45 17.37
CA ARG A 846 -23.63 -4.21 18.76
C ARG A 846 -24.99 -3.52 18.77
N GLY A 847 -25.14 -2.46 18.00
CA GLY A 847 -26.38 -1.70 17.96
C GLY A 847 -27.59 -2.49 17.45
N VAL A 848 -27.39 -3.40 16.46
CA VAL A 848 -28.46 -4.29 15.98
C VAL A 848 -28.86 -5.32 17.04
N MET A 849 -27.87 -5.86 17.77
CA MET A 849 -28.11 -6.90 18.77
C MET A 849 -28.59 -6.34 20.12
N VAL A 850 -28.04 -5.21 20.56
CA VAL A 850 -28.21 -4.68 21.92
C VAL A 850 -29.06 -3.40 21.94
N GLY A 851 -29.23 -2.74 20.80
CA GLY A 851 -29.88 -1.42 20.73
C GLY A 851 -28.92 -0.27 21.13
N THR A 852 -29.50 0.94 21.19
CA THR A 852 -28.80 2.18 21.57
C THR A 852 -29.44 2.84 22.80
N GLU A 853 -28.70 3.72 23.46
CA GLU A 853 -29.18 4.56 24.54
C GLU A 853 -29.52 6.01 24.09
N GLU A 854 -29.76 6.16 22.77
CA GLU A 854 -30.18 7.44 22.21
C GLU A 854 -31.72 7.53 22.21
N TYR A 855 -32.27 8.37 23.08
CA TYR A 855 -33.70 8.47 23.26
C TYR A 855 -34.23 9.81 22.70
N ASP A 856 -35.16 9.70 21.76
CA ASP A 856 -35.97 10.84 21.32
C ASP A 856 -37.44 10.62 21.71
N TRP A 857 -37.77 11.04 22.93
CA TRP A 857 -39.09 10.85 23.48
C TRP A 857 -40.18 11.60 22.71
N SER A 858 -39.83 12.64 21.96
CA SER A 858 -40.79 13.38 21.12
C SER A 858 -41.31 12.50 19.99
N ILE A 859 -40.45 11.61 19.45
CA ILE A 859 -40.81 10.66 18.41
C ILE A 859 -41.75 9.59 18.95
N LEU A 860 -41.52 9.08 20.18
CA LEU A 860 -42.42 8.12 20.80
C LEU A 860 -43.83 8.68 20.90
N LYS A 861 -43.95 9.94 21.38
CA LYS A 861 -45.23 10.63 21.50
C LYS A 861 -45.91 10.88 20.15
N LYS A 862 -45.15 11.27 19.14
CA LYS A 862 -45.64 11.53 17.76
C LYS A 862 -46.16 10.28 17.07
N ASN A 863 -45.51 9.12 17.33
CA ASN A 863 -45.85 7.87 16.71
C ASN A 863 -46.87 7.02 17.50
N ALA A 864 -47.32 7.51 18.67
CA ALA A 864 -48.33 6.83 19.44
C ALA A 864 -49.67 6.81 18.70
N THR A 865 -50.31 5.66 18.69
CA THR A 865 -51.67 5.45 18.15
C THR A 865 -52.67 5.09 19.26
N TYR A 866 -53.91 5.48 19.09
CA TYR A 866 -54.95 5.31 20.12
C TYR A 866 -56.05 4.41 19.52
N GLU A 867 -56.55 3.56 20.36
CA GLU A 867 -57.58 2.57 19.96
C GLU A 867 -58.83 2.70 20.81
N GLU A 868 -59.93 2.23 20.26
CA GLU A 868 -61.26 2.19 20.89
C GLU A 868 -61.75 3.59 21.35
N LEU A 869 -61.94 3.81 22.63
CA LEU A 869 -62.43 5.07 23.18
C LEU A 869 -61.36 6.16 23.31
N PHE A 870 -60.09 5.78 23.14
CA PHE A 870 -58.98 6.75 23.25
C PHE A 870 -58.70 7.44 21.92
N TYR A 871 -58.44 8.73 22.02
CA TYR A 871 -57.94 9.60 20.93
C TYR A 871 -56.98 10.65 21.46
N ALA A 872 -56.22 11.32 20.62
CA ALA A 872 -55.13 12.20 21.01
C ALA A 872 -55.52 13.34 21.99
N ARG A 873 -56.79 13.79 21.97
CA ARG A 873 -57.29 14.85 22.90
C ARG A 873 -58.14 14.28 24.03
N HIS A 874 -58.19 12.99 24.23
CA HIS A 874 -58.89 12.39 25.33
C HIS A 874 -58.25 12.85 26.67
N PRO A 875 -59.00 13.24 27.71
CA PRO A 875 -58.44 13.78 28.97
C PRO A 875 -57.38 12.86 29.61
N THR A 876 -57.62 11.55 29.66
CA THR A 876 -56.64 10.58 30.18
C THR A 876 -55.38 10.52 29.34
N ILE A 877 -55.47 10.64 28.01
CA ILE A 877 -54.32 10.63 27.11
C ILE A 877 -53.51 11.95 27.26
N VAL A 878 -54.18 13.08 27.38
CA VAL A 878 -53.49 14.36 27.65
C VAL A 878 -52.74 14.27 28.98
N SER A 879 -53.41 13.78 30.03
CA SER A 879 -52.78 13.58 31.34
C SER A 879 -51.61 12.58 31.28
N LEU A 880 -51.73 11.51 30.51
CA LEU A 880 -50.62 10.54 30.30
C LEU A 880 -49.38 11.24 29.79
N TRP A 881 -49.50 12.06 28.72
CA TRP A 881 -48.34 12.71 28.15
C TRP A 881 -47.79 13.83 29.03
N GLU A 882 -48.64 14.54 29.76
CA GLU A 882 -48.17 15.53 30.74
C GLU A 882 -47.43 14.88 31.91
N VAL A 883 -47.88 13.72 32.39
CA VAL A 883 -47.16 12.92 33.39
C VAL A 883 -45.86 12.42 32.84
N PHE A 884 -45.86 11.84 31.63
CA PHE A 884 -44.66 11.30 30.96
C PHE A 884 -43.61 12.39 30.76
N ASP A 885 -43.99 13.59 30.29
CA ASP A 885 -43.06 14.70 30.07
C ASP A 885 -42.38 15.13 31.38
N GLY A 886 -43.07 14.97 32.52
CA GLY A 886 -42.58 15.26 33.87
C GLY A 886 -41.75 14.17 34.54
N LEU A 887 -41.64 12.97 33.91
CA LEU A 887 -40.85 11.88 34.46
C LEU A 887 -39.35 12.16 34.35
N SER A 888 -38.56 11.61 35.31
CA SER A 888 -37.12 11.60 35.22
C SER A 888 -36.66 10.72 34.03
N GLU A 889 -35.44 10.94 33.50
CA GLU A 889 -34.90 10.09 32.44
C GLU A 889 -34.84 8.59 32.85
N LYS A 890 -34.60 8.32 34.12
CA LYS A 890 -34.64 6.97 34.68
C LYS A 890 -36.08 6.38 34.61
N ASP A 891 -37.09 7.17 34.96
CA ASP A 891 -38.46 6.71 34.89
C ASP A 891 -38.98 6.57 33.46
N LYS A 892 -38.52 7.40 32.53
CA LYS A 892 -38.82 7.27 31.10
C LYS A 892 -38.20 5.98 30.53
N LYS A 893 -36.96 5.63 30.91
CA LYS A 893 -36.38 4.34 30.56
C LYS A 893 -37.14 3.17 31.17
N ALA A 894 -37.58 3.28 32.43
CA ALA A 894 -38.43 2.30 33.08
C ALA A 894 -39.79 2.15 32.35
N PHE A 895 -40.35 3.26 31.87
CA PHE A 895 -41.57 3.22 31.05
C PHE A 895 -41.34 2.52 29.71
N LEU A 896 -40.22 2.76 29.04
CA LEU A 896 -39.87 2.05 27.81
C LEU A 896 -39.71 0.55 28.05
N LEU A 897 -39.03 0.17 29.13
CA LEU A 897 -38.92 -1.23 29.56
C LEU A 897 -40.30 -1.84 29.85
N PHE A 898 -41.18 -1.12 30.57
CA PHE A 898 -42.52 -1.56 30.83
C PHE A 898 -43.35 -1.75 29.57
N LEU A 899 -43.22 -0.81 28.60
CA LEU A 899 -43.98 -0.84 27.34
C LEU A 899 -43.48 -1.87 26.33
N THR A 900 -42.17 -2.09 26.24
CA THR A 900 -41.55 -2.85 25.16
C THR A 900 -40.84 -4.14 25.60
N GLY A 901 -40.56 -4.27 26.89
CA GLY A 901 -39.72 -5.30 27.48
C GLY A 901 -38.22 -4.99 27.40
N PHE A 902 -37.81 -3.84 26.86
CA PHE A 902 -36.41 -3.40 26.74
C PHE A 902 -36.26 -1.94 27.14
N ASP A 903 -35.17 -1.61 27.81
CA ASP A 903 -34.81 -0.26 28.22
C ASP A 903 -33.97 0.48 27.16
N ARG A 904 -33.63 -0.18 26.05
CA ARG A 904 -32.86 0.35 24.94
C ARG A 904 -33.71 0.49 23.68
N VAL A 905 -33.31 1.42 22.84
CA VAL A 905 -33.96 1.73 21.57
C VAL A 905 -33.33 0.91 20.46
N PRO A 906 -34.11 0.36 19.49
CA PRO A 906 -33.53 -0.21 18.28
C PRO A 906 -32.57 0.75 17.59
N ILE A 907 -31.46 0.25 17.01
CA ILE A 907 -30.41 1.11 16.42
C ILE A 907 -30.92 2.03 15.30
N LEU A 908 -32.02 1.68 14.64
CA LEU A 908 -32.66 2.54 13.63
C LEU A 908 -33.51 3.68 14.26
N GLY A 909 -33.43 3.83 15.57
CA GLY A 909 -34.04 4.92 16.31
C GLY A 909 -35.46 4.65 16.82
N MET A 910 -35.98 5.62 17.58
CA MET A 910 -37.28 5.56 18.27
C MET A 910 -38.47 5.42 17.30
N ASN A 911 -38.28 5.70 16.00
CA ASN A 911 -39.31 5.46 14.97
C ASN A 911 -39.71 3.98 14.83
N GLN A 912 -38.90 3.05 15.29
CA GLN A 912 -39.19 1.62 15.30
C GLN A 912 -40.10 1.21 16.47
N VAL A 913 -40.22 2.06 17.49
CA VAL A 913 -41.11 1.84 18.65
C VAL A 913 -42.48 2.42 18.35
N LYS A 914 -43.43 1.55 17.98
CA LYS A 914 -44.80 1.95 17.65
C LYS A 914 -45.71 1.70 18.87
N MET A 915 -45.82 2.70 19.72
CA MET A 915 -46.72 2.64 20.91
C MET A 915 -48.19 2.68 20.51
N ARG A 916 -48.97 1.75 21.07
CA ARG A 916 -50.42 1.78 20.98
C ARG A 916 -51.00 1.96 22.37
N VAL A 917 -52.11 2.66 22.52
CA VAL A 917 -52.77 2.90 23.79
C VAL A 917 -54.25 2.64 23.65
N ARG A 918 -54.78 1.76 24.51
CA ARG A 918 -56.22 1.50 24.58
C ARG A 918 -56.75 1.53 26.02
N PRO A 919 -58.03 1.72 26.23
CA PRO A 919 -58.61 1.62 27.56
C PRO A 919 -58.55 0.17 28.10
N LEU A 920 -58.22 0.05 29.38
CA LEU A 920 -58.36 -1.19 30.12
C LEU A 920 -59.84 -1.40 30.44
N LEU A 921 -60.48 -2.32 29.71
CA LEU A 921 -61.94 -2.60 29.87
C LEU A 921 -62.24 -3.18 31.25
N ASN A 922 -63.41 -2.83 31.80
CA ASN A 922 -63.91 -3.24 33.11
C ASN A 922 -62.98 -2.86 34.28
N SER A 923 -62.16 -1.81 34.14
CA SER A 923 -61.25 -1.31 35.16
C SER A 923 -61.86 -0.16 35.94
N THR A 924 -61.36 0.05 37.15
CA THR A 924 -61.67 1.20 38.03
C THR A 924 -60.35 2.01 38.17
N GLU A 925 -60.42 3.18 38.82
CA GLU A 925 -59.25 4.00 39.10
C GLU A 925 -58.22 3.33 40.04
N ASP A 926 -58.56 2.25 40.69
CA ASP A 926 -57.67 1.48 41.56
C ASP A 926 -56.77 0.54 40.81
N HIS A 927 -57.14 0.18 39.57
CA HIS A 927 -56.33 -0.68 38.75
C HIS A 927 -55.08 0.00 38.25
N LEU A 928 -54.00 -0.79 38.06
CA LEU A 928 -52.73 -0.29 37.51
C LEU A 928 -52.79 -0.34 35.98
N PRO A 929 -52.01 0.55 35.28
CA PRO A 929 -51.73 0.40 33.87
C PRO A 929 -51.11 -0.97 33.60
N GLN A 930 -51.46 -1.57 32.48
CA GLN A 930 -50.89 -2.84 32.00
C GLN A 930 -50.21 -2.67 30.64
N ALA A 931 -49.15 -3.37 30.39
CA ALA A 931 -48.46 -3.30 29.12
C ALA A 931 -48.34 -4.68 28.47
N LEU A 932 -48.82 -4.80 27.22
CA LEU A 932 -48.57 -5.94 26.39
C LEU A 932 -47.32 -5.66 25.57
N THR A 933 -46.17 -6.00 26.12
CA THR A 933 -44.84 -5.62 25.61
C THR A 933 -44.59 -5.99 24.17
N CYS A 934 -45.11 -7.09 23.73
CA CYS A 934 -45.00 -7.63 22.38
C CYS A 934 -45.67 -6.77 21.31
N HIS A 935 -46.73 -6.09 21.66
CA HIS A 935 -47.45 -5.18 20.79
C HIS A 935 -47.12 -3.72 21.03
N SER A 936 -46.22 -3.45 21.99
CA SER A 936 -45.96 -2.08 22.51
C SER A 936 -47.30 -1.39 22.82
N LEU A 937 -48.21 -2.15 23.43
CA LEU A 937 -49.55 -1.73 23.73
C LEU A 937 -49.68 -1.44 25.23
N LEU A 938 -50.08 -0.21 25.53
CA LEU A 938 -50.39 0.24 26.86
C LEU A 938 -51.93 0.15 27.08
N GLU A 939 -52.39 -0.64 28.02
CA GLU A 939 -53.75 -0.66 28.50
C GLU A 939 -53.84 0.24 29.71
N LEU A 940 -54.66 1.26 29.59
CA LEU A 940 -54.74 2.32 30.60
C LEU A 940 -56.15 2.47 31.14
N PRO A 941 -56.38 2.32 32.49
CA PRO A 941 -57.67 2.70 33.09
C PRO A 941 -58.02 4.13 32.81
N MET A 942 -59.33 4.46 32.76
CA MET A 942 -59.83 5.82 32.57
C MET A 942 -59.73 6.63 33.87
N TYR A 943 -58.51 7.10 34.19
CA TYR A 943 -58.27 7.91 35.34
C TYR A 943 -58.88 9.33 35.20
N GLN A 944 -59.57 9.82 36.25
CA GLN A 944 -60.19 11.13 36.22
C GLN A 944 -59.22 12.25 36.55
N THR A 945 -58.13 11.95 37.29
CA THR A 945 -57.14 12.98 37.65
C THR A 945 -55.73 12.63 37.22
N LYS A 946 -54.99 13.67 36.86
CA LYS A 946 -53.54 13.55 36.53
C LYS A 946 -52.74 12.95 37.70
N ARG A 947 -53.07 13.32 38.93
CA ARG A 947 -52.38 12.87 40.16
C ARG A 947 -52.56 11.35 40.36
N THR A 948 -53.77 10.86 40.15
CA THR A 948 -54.07 9.41 40.25
C THR A 948 -53.29 8.66 39.18
N LEU A 949 -53.30 9.13 37.92
CA LEU A 949 -52.55 8.53 36.82
C LEU A 949 -51.05 8.50 37.14
N GLU A 950 -50.45 9.60 37.60
CA GLU A 950 -49.02 9.66 37.96
C GLU A 950 -48.67 8.64 39.06
N ALA A 951 -49.44 8.58 40.10
CA ALA A 951 -49.21 7.65 41.20
C ALA A 951 -49.28 6.19 40.71
N LYS A 952 -50.36 5.88 39.98
CA LYS A 952 -50.59 4.51 39.47
C LYS A 952 -49.60 4.10 38.39
N LEU A 953 -49.17 5.03 37.53
CA LEU A 953 -48.13 4.75 36.53
C LEU A 953 -46.77 4.49 37.20
N LYS A 954 -46.35 5.35 38.16
CA LYS A 954 -45.13 5.09 38.95
C LYS A 954 -45.16 3.77 39.69
N GLU A 955 -46.30 3.45 40.31
CA GLU A 955 -46.53 2.18 40.97
C GLU A 955 -46.35 1.00 39.98
N ALA A 956 -46.95 1.08 38.79
CA ALA A 956 -46.81 0.04 37.75
C ALA A 956 -45.37 -0.11 37.25
N LEU A 957 -44.64 0.98 37.08
CA LEU A 957 -43.23 0.93 36.60
C LEU A 957 -42.29 0.23 37.57
N TYR A 958 -42.54 0.30 38.87
CA TYR A 958 -41.65 -0.25 39.92
C TYR A 958 -42.22 -1.49 40.62
N HIS A 959 -43.46 -1.85 40.33
CA HIS A 959 -44.05 -3.09 40.88
C HIS A 959 -43.48 -4.32 40.11
N LYS A 960 -42.84 -5.23 40.83
CA LYS A 960 -42.28 -6.46 40.30
C LYS A 960 -43.37 -7.47 39.82
N ARG A 961 -44.65 -7.16 39.94
CA ARG A 961 -45.76 -8.09 39.64
C ARG A 961 -46.34 -8.03 38.21
N GLY A 962 -45.94 -7.08 37.37
CA GLY A 962 -46.62 -6.88 36.07
C GLY A 962 -46.28 -7.84 34.95
N PHE A 963 -45.37 -8.77 35.16
CA PHE A 963 -44.87 -9.64 34.05
C PHE A 963 -45.24 -11.13 34.17
N TRP A 964 -46.00 -11.54 35.21
CA TRP A 964 -46.10 -12.97 35.53
C TRP A 964 -47.51 -13.52 35.77
N GLU A 965 -48.56 -12.74 35.69
CA GLU A 965 -49.93 -13.25 35.76
C GLU A 965 -50.69 -12.93 34.46
N GLU A 966 -50.60 -13.83 33.51
CA GLU A 966 -51.69 -14.36 32.67
C GLU A 966 -51.19 -15.54 31.84
#